data_a636a6889ecaaa7441c1fddff8300ada
#
_entry.id   a636a6889ecaaa7441c1fddff8300ada
#
_cell.length_a   1.000
_cell.length_b   1.000
_cell.length_c   1.000
_cell.angle_alpha   90.00
_cell.angle_beta   90.00
_cell.angle_gamma   90.00
#
_symmetry.space_group_name_H-M   'P 1'
#
loop_
_entity.id
_entity.type
_entity.pdbx_description
1 polymer ?
#
loop_
_entity_poly.entity_id
_entity_poly.type
_entity_poly.pdbx_seq_one_letter_code
_entity_poly.pdbx_strand_id
1 'polypeptide(L)'
;MFKRSLFALLALATFTVNGQTLQSPEQFFGYPLGTYFSRHHQVVDYFEQLEKNASNSIKVEKYGQTNEHRDLIVAYISSEENLKNIDEIRKQHSDLSANEKVAIVWLSYNVHGNESAGTEAAMQTAYELISEKQDWLKNTLVILDPCINPDGRDRYVNWYNQYVNNDLNANRESIEHNEPWPSGRPNHYMFDLNRDWAWLTQVESQQRIALYNLWLPHVHVDFHEQGMNDPYYFAPAAEPYHEVITPWQREFQNGVGKNNAKHFDQHAWFYFTREIFDLLYPSYGDTYPTYSGAIGMTYEQGGSGRGGLGVVNNEGDTITLVDRVQHHHISGLSTVEYAFDQNQKLISEFKNFAQNKNYKYKSFVLGGNQDNLAALCKLLDAHKIEYTAGTGSTVKGFDYKKNAAGTMKTTDKHIIVSTNQMKGTFVNVLFEPRTKLTDSLTYDITAWSLPYAYGLDAIASESLVTGKALTKTEVKNEAVKGAVAYLADWNSMKDAKFLSSLIQKGIRVRYAENAFVLNSVNYEKGTLIITRGDNRDYTEFPGDLIQLANEQGIQLTPTPTGMVDKGNDFGSSSVKLIQAPKVAVLMGEEASSLNVGEVWHFFENQLNYPVSMIQSGDFSKEVLASYSVLIVPEGYYSLLSDSAASGSLKEWISNGGKVIAMGEALGQFTTENGFGLKVKSTEEESEDEDKAKNDPEKHEHPHIAYNAQEREYIKQTITGAIFKCKVETTNPLAFGYGDSYYSLKLSGTAYEFLENGANVMYLEEKPELIAGFAGCEALKNQPKSLIIGQENMGSGCLIYMVDNPLFRGFWENGKLLFVNALFLANN
;
A
#
# COMPACT_ATOMS: atom_id res chain seq x y z
N MET A 1 -36.81 88.39 -20.59
CA MET A 1 -37.15 87.11 -21.27
C MET A 1 -35.94 86.19 -21.23
N PHE A 2 -35.94 85.27 -20.41
CA PHE A 2 -34.82 84.32 -20.18
C PHE A 2 -34.89 83.11 -21.14
N LYS A 3 -33.78 82.88 -21.89
CA LYS A 3 -33.57 81.67 -22.62
C LYS A 3 -32.73 80.69 -21.72
N ARG A 4 -33.26 79.57 -21.28
CA ARG A 4 -32.52 78.52 -20.62
C ARG A 4 -31.97 77.55 -21.67
N SER A 5 -30.66 77.47 -21.76
CA SER A 5 -29.94 76.49 -22.55
C SER A 5 -29.69 75.27 -21.64
N LEU A 6 -30.23 74.09 -22.04
CA LEU A 6 -30.01 72.79 -21.36
C LEU A 6 -28.77 72.18 -21.97
N PHE A 7 -27.66 72.10 -21.22
CA PHE A 7 -26.48 71.29 -21.57
C PHE A 7 -26.73 69.85 -21.13
N ALA A 8 -26.91 68.97 -22.08
CA ALA A 8 -26.91 67.53 -21.83
C ALA A 8 -25.46 67.02 -21.75
N LEU A 9 -24.99 66.71 -20.55
CA LEU A 9 -23.71 65.97 -20.37
C LEU A 9 -23.99 64.51 -20.70
N LEU A 10 -23.51 64.00 -21.83
CA LEU A 10 -23.38 62.59 -22.13
C LEU A 10 -22.18 62.05 -21.35
N ALA A 11 -22.41 61.39 -20.22
CA ALA A 11 -21.37 60.59 -19.57
C ALA A 11 -21.19 59.31 -20.39
N LEU A 12 -20.13 59.23 -21.18
CA LEU A 12 -19.62 57.96 -21.73
C LEU A 12 -19.04 57.15 -20.54
N ALA A 13 -19.84 56.22 -20.03
CA ALA A 13 -19.34 55.15 -19.20
C ALA A 13 -18.57 54.20 -20.10
N THR A 14 -17.24 54.38 -20.19
CA THR A 14 -16.35 53.35 -20.70
C THR A 14 -16.37 52.19 -19.73
N PHE A 15 -17.18 51.14 -20.02
CA PHE A 15 -16.99 49.86 -19.45
C PHE A 15 -15.64 49.34 -19.92
N THR A 16 -14.59 49.57 -19.16
CA THR A 16 -13.39 48.76 -19.29
C THR A 16 -13.81 47.35 -18.91
N VAL A 17 -14.05 46.51 -19.89
CA VAL A 17 -14.02 45.06 -19.71
C VAL A 17 -12.57 44.80 -19.31
N ASN A 18 -12.31 44.73 -18.00
CA ASN A 18 -11.09 44.17 -17.50
C ASN A 18 -11.17 42.67 -17.90
N GLY A 19 -10.64 42.35 -19.06
CA GLY A 19 -10.27 40.96 -19.34
C GLY A 19 -9.42 40.51 -18.17
N GLN A 20 -9.89 39.55 -17.38
CA GLN A 20 -9.08 39.01 -16.31
C GLN A 20 -7.81 38.46 -16.96
N THR A 21 -6.67 39.07 -16.64
CA THR A 21 -5.37 38.66 -17.16
C THR A 21 -4.97 37.38 -16.49
N LEU A 22 -4.39 36.46 -17.25
CA LEU A 22 -3.76 35.26 -16.70
C LEU A 22 -2.71 35.68 -15.68
N GLN A 23 -2.86 35.22 -14.43
CA GLN A 23 -1.96 35.59 -13.34
C GLN A 23 -0.94 34.47 -13.10
N SER A 24 0.34 34.84 -12.94
CA SER A 24 1.32 33.90 -12.40
C SER A 24 0.97 33.50 -10.95
N PRO A 25 1.55 32.43 -10.40
CA PRO A 25 1.34 32.09 -8.99
C PRO A 25 1.68 33.26 -8.06
N GLU A 26 2.79 33.95 -8.29
CA GLU A 26 3.20 35.12 -7.52
C GLU A 26 2.16 36.27 -7.57
N GLN A 27 1.58 36.52 -8.73
CA GLN A 27 0.55 37.54 -8.87
C GLN A 27 -0.76 37.16 -8.19
N PHE A 28 -1.09 35.88 -8.19
CA PHE A 28 -2.31 35.37 -7.56
C PHE A 28 -2.20 35.37 -6.04
N PHE A 29 -1.11 34.88 -5.50
CA PHE A 29 -0.89 34.79 -4.05
C PHE A 29 -0.43 36.11 -3.42
N GLY A 30 0.15 37.02 -4.21
CA GLY A 30 0.71 38.30 -3.74
C GLY A 30 2.08 38.16 -3.06
N TYR A 31 2.74 36.98 -3.21
CA TYR A 31 4.10 36.72 -2.74
C TYR A 31 4.84 35.79 -3.72
N PRO A 32 6.18 35.84 -3.82
CA PRO A 32 6.96 34.95 -4.68
C PRO A 32 6.81 33.49 -4.24
N LEU A 33 6.68 32.57 -5.20
CA LEU A 33 6.71 31.14 -4.91
C LEU A 33 8.00 30.76 -4.18
N GLY A 34 7.88 29.86 -3.19
CA GLY A 34 8.99 29.42 -2.36
C GLY A 34 9.24 30.29 -1.13
N THR A 35 8.46 31.38 -0.90
CA THR A 35 8.54 32.19 0.32
C THR A 35 7.53 31.74 1.39
N TYR A 36 6.49 31.03 1.01
CA TYR A 36 5.51 30.37 1.89
C TYR A 36 5.05 29.08 1.23
N PHE A 37 4.58 28.13 2.04
CA PHE A 37 3.87 26.96 1.52
C PHE A 37 2.39 27.26 1.31
N SER A 38 1.87 26.90 0.13
CA SER A 38 0.45 26.97 -0.19
C SER A 38 -0.31 25.85 0.50
N ARG A 39 -1.45 26.13 1.14
CA ARG A 39 -2.40 25.11 1.57
C ARG A 39 -3.13 24.52 0.38
N HIS A 40 -3.63 23.29 0.52
CA HIS A 40 -4.27 22.59 -0.59
C HIS A 40 -5.43 23.38 -1.23
N HIS A 41 -6.30 24.00 -0.44
CA HIS A 41 -7.40 24.80 -1.00
C HIS A 41 -6.91 25.97 -1.86
N GLN A 42 -5.78 26.62 -1.50
CA GLN A 42 -5.19 27.69 -2.29
C GLN A 42 -4.66 27.18 -3.63
N VAL A 43 -4.14 25.96 -3.66
CA VAL A 43 -3.71 25.29 -4.90
C VAL A 43 -4.92 25.04 -5.81
N VAL A 44 -6.01 24.52 -5.27
CA VAL A 44 -7.27 24.30 -6.02
C VAL A 44 -7.78 25.64 -6.58
N ASP A 45 -7.88 26.68 -5.74
CA ASP A 45 -8.32 28.03 -6.14
C ASP A 45 -7.46 28.59 -7.28
N TYR A 46 -6.14 28.33 -7.25
CA TYR A 46 -5.23 28.79 -8.31
C TYR A 46 -5.50 28.07 -9.64
N PHE A 47 -5.66 26.76 -9.63
CA PHE A 47 -5.98 26.01 -10.86
C PHE A 47 -7.37 26.38 -11.43
N GLU A 48 -8.36 26.62 -10.58
CA GLU A 48 -9.67 27.15 -11.00
C GLU A 48 -9.56 28.55 -11.63
N GLN A 49 -8.67 29.39 -11.09
CA GLN A 49 -8.37 30.71 -11.66
C GLN A 49 -7.69 30.59 -13.03
N LEU A 50 -6.74 29.65 -13.19
CA LEU A 50 -6.11 29.40 -14.49
C LEU A 50 -7.16 28.96 -15.53
N GLU A 51 -8.02 28.02 -15.19
CA GLU A 51 -9.10 27.57 -16.10
C GLU A 51 -10.04 28.73 -16.47
N LYS A 52 -10.47 29.51 -15.49
CA LYS A 52 -11.37 30.65 -15.72
C LYS A 52 -10.79 31.68 -16.68
N ASN A 53 -9.46 31.89 -16.64
CA ASN A 53 -8.80 32.94 -17.42
C ASN A 53 -8.14 32.43 -18.71
N ALA A 54 -7.91 31.12 -18.84
CA ALA A 54 -7.28 30.49 -20.00
C ALA A 54 -7.98 29.19 -20.42
N SER A 55 -9.31 29.16 -20.41
CA SER A 55 -10.13 27.97 -20.72
C SER A 55 -9.85 27.33 -22.09
N ASN A 56 -9.17 28.06 -22.99
CA ASN A 56 -8.71 27.55 -24.27
C ASN A 56 -7.43 26.70 -24.16
N SER A 57 -6.73 26.74 -23.03
CA SER A 57 -5.44 26.08 -22.85
C SER A 57 -5.40 25.14 -21.65
N ILE A 58 -6.36 25.22 -20.75
CA ILE A 58 -6.47 24.38 -19.56
C ILE A 58 -7.91 24.04 -19.24
N LYS A 59 -8.13 22.81 -18.76
CA LYS A 59 -9.39 22.33 -18.18
C LYS A 59 -9.08 21.62 -16.89
N VAL A 60 -9.77 21.95 -15.80
CA VAL A 60 -9.62 21.31 -14.48
C VAL A 60 -10.74 20.29 -14.27
N GLU A 61 -10.39 19.13 -13.78
CA GLU A 61 -11.34 18.08 -13.43
C GLU A 61 -11.10 17.63 -11.99
N LYS A 62 -12.16 17.62 -11.19
CA LYS A 62 -12.17 16.98 -9.89
C LYS A 62 -12.45 15.49 -10.09
N TYR A 63 -11.46 14.64 -9.78
CA TYR A 63 -11.59 13.20 -9.95
C TYR A 63 -11.94 12.45 -8.66
N GLY A 64 -11.94 13.12 -7.51
CA GLY A 64 -12.30 12.52 -6.25
C GLY A 64 -12.16 13.40 -5.03
N GLN A 65 -12.20 12.77 -3.86
CA GLN A 65 -11.94 13.38 -2.55
C GLN A 65 -11.18 12.41 -1.65
N THR A 66 -10.36 12.96 -0.75
CA THR A 66 -9.67 12.22 0.30
C THR A 66 -10.61 11.83 1.45
N ASN A 67 -10.09 11.07 2.42
CA ASN A 67 -10.81 10.74 3.66
C ASN A 67 -11.15 12.00 4.50
N GLU A 68 -10.35 13.06 4.40
CA GLU A 68 -10.61 14.35 5.06
C GLU A 68 -11.40 15.32 4.16
N HIS A 69 -12.04 14.82 3.11
CA HIS A 69 -12.90 15.56 2.18
C HIS A 69 -12.20 16.66 1.38
N ARG A 70 -10.89 16.57 1.16
CA ARG A 70 -10.16 17.46 0.26
C ARG A 70 -10.30 16.99 -1.18
N ASP A 71 -10.46 17.95 -2.08
CA ASP A 71 -10.67 17.67 -3.50
C ASP A 71 -9.38 17.19 -4.16
N LEU A 72 -9.48 16.11 -4.92
CA LEU A 72 -8.44 15.60 -5.78
C LEU A 72 -8.71 16.11 -7.21
N ILE A 73 -7.77 16.86 -7.78
CA ILE A 73 -7.91 17.51 -9.08
C ILE A 73 -6.81 17.14 -10.05
N VAL A 74 -7.12 17.15 -11.34
CA VAL A 74 -6.15 17.18 -12.43
C VAL A 74 -6.42 18.34 -13.36
N ALA A 75 -5.37 18.86 -13.96
CA ALA A 75 -5.45 19.86 -15.01
C ALA A 75 -5.03 19.25 -16.36
N TYR A 76 -5.90 19.31 -17.36
CA TYR A 76 -5.60 18.98 -18.74
C TYR A 76 -5.10 20.24 -19.43
N ILE A 77 -3.85 20.25 -19.85
CA ILE A 77 -3.19 21.39 -20.48
C ILE A 77 -2.81 21.01 -21.91
N SER A 78 -3.39 21.69 -22.90
CA SER A 78 -3.14 21.44 -24.32
C SER A 78 -3.59 22.61 -25.19
N SER A 79 -3.47 22.49 -26.53
CA SER A 79 -4.05 23.47 -27.44
C SER A 79 -5.58 23.50 -27.37
N GLU A 80 -6.19 24.62 -27.76
CA GLU A 80 -7.65 24.75 -27.83
C GLU A 80 -8.30 23.67 -28.68
N GLU A 81 -7.68 23.30 -29.80
CA GLU A 81 -8.16 22.22 -30.68
C GLU A 81 -8.16 20.88 -29.95
N ASN A 82 -7.08 20.54 -29.25
CA ASN A 82 -6.95 19.31 -28.50
C ASN A 82 -7.95 19.24 -27.34
N LEU A 83 -8.12 20.30 -26.58
CA LEU A 83 -9.07 20.35 -25.45
C LEU A 83 -10.54 20.22 -25.92
N LYS A 84 -10.88 20.81 -27.06
CA LYS A 84 -12.22 20.61 -27.68
C LYS A 84 -12.47 19.15 -28.12
N ASN A 85 -11.39 18.44 -28.48
CA ASN A 85 -11.44 17.09 -28.98
C ASN A 85 -10.89 16.05 -27.97
N ILE A 86 -10.84 16.38 -26.67
CA ILE A 86 -10.17 15.58 -25.64
C ILE A 86 -10.69 14.14 -25.55
N ASP A 87 -12.00 13.95 -25.72
CA ASP A 87 -12.61 12.62 -25.70
C ASP A 87 -12.23 11.80 -26.94
N GLU A 88 -12.08 12.44 -28.10
CA GLU A 88 -11.61 11.77 -29.31
C GLU A 88 -10.12 11.41 -29.20
N ILE A 89 -9.28 12.25 -28.63
CA ILE A 89 -7.87 11.94 -28.34
C ILE A 89 -7.77 10.72 -27.44
N ARG A 90 -8.52 10.70 -26.33
CA ARG A 90 -8.57 9.56 -25.41
C ARG A 90 -9.02 8.28 -26.12
N LYS A 91 -10.07 8.37 -26.96
CA LYS A 91 -10.55 7.24 -27.73
C LYS A 91 -9.53 6.72 -28.73
N GLN A 92 -8.90 7.62 -29.51
CA GLN A 92 -7.85 7.24 -30.47
C GLN A 92 -6.68 6.54 -29.79
N HIS A 93 -6.30 7.00 -28.59
CA HIS A 93 -5.25 6.38 -27.80
C HIS A 93 -5.66 4.98 -27.32
N SER A 94 -6.83 4.85 -26.68
CA SER A 94 -7.34 3.56 -26.19
C SER A 94 -7.56 2.52 -27.29
N ASP A 95 -7.98 2.98 -28.48
CA ASP A 95 -8.20 2.14 -29.66
C ASP A 95 -6.90 1.83 -30.42
N LEU A 96 -5.75 2.33 -29.97
CA LEU A 96 -4.45 2.24 -30.67
C LEU A 96 -4.53 2.72 -32.12
N SER A 97 -5.28 3.80 -32.36
CA SER A 97 -5.62 4.28 -33.70
C SER A 97 -4.39 4.71 -34.49
N ALA A 98 -4.37 4.39 -35.80
CA ALA A 98 -3.33 4.89 -36.71
C ALA A 98 -3.36 6.43 -36.86
N ASN A 99 -4.49 7.08 -36.52
CA ASN A 99 -4.68 8.52 -36.63
C ASN A 99 -4.26 9.30 -35.38
N GLU A 100 -3.78 8.63 -34.33
CA GLU A 100 -3.28 9.28 -33.13
C GLU A 100 -2.09 10.18 -33.42
N LYS A 101 -2.11 11.41 -32.90
CA LYS A 101 -1.09 12.42 -33.16
C LYS A 101 -0.61 13.16 -31.90
N VAL A 102 -1.31 12.99 -30.77
CA VAL A 102 -1.07 13.72 -29.55
C VAL A 102 -0.43 12.80 -28.52
N ALA A 103 0.78 13.09 -28.09
CA ALA A 103 1.41 12.41 -26.98
C ALA A 103 0.78 12.85 -25.66
N ILE A 104 0.61 11.93 -24.73
CA ILE A 104 0.03 12.16 -23.42
C ILE A 104 1.15 12.08 -22.37
N VAL A 105 1.35 13.16 -21.62
CA VAL A 105 2.33 13.25 -20.54
C VAL A 105 1.60 13.49 -19.24
N TRP A 106 1.85 12.67 -18.23
CA TRP A 106 1.29 12.82 -16.88
C TRP A 106 2.39 13.29 -15.93
N LEU A 107 2.18 14.41 -15.28
CA LEU A 107 3.05 14.96 -14.25
C LEU A 107 2.35 14.90 -12.89
N SER A 108 2.91 14.15 -11.99
CA SER A 108 2.32 13.74 -10.70
C SER A 108 3.14 14.34 -9.55
N TYR A 109 2.51 15.11 -8.67
CA TYR A 109 3.21 15.81 -7.61
C TYR A 109 2.67 15.48 -6.23
N ASN A 110 3.56 15.51 -5.22
CA ASN A 110 3.22 15.49 -3.81
C ASN A 110 2.46 14.23 -3.37
N VAL A 111 2.90 13.06 -3.81
CA VAL A 111 2.37 11.78 -3.30
C VAL A 111 2.74 11.59 -1.83
N HIS A 112 3.89 12.09 -1.40
CA HIS A 112 4.23 12.28 0.00
C HIS A 112 3.95 13.73 0.40
N GLY A 113 3.06 13.93 1.39
CA GLY A 113 2.55 15.26 1.67
C GLY A 113 3.58 16.27 2.19
N ASN A 114 4.62 15.80 2.91
CA ASN A 114 5.71 16.64 3.40
C ASN A 114 6.82 16.93 2.37
N GLU A 115 6.73 16.35 1.17
CA GLU A 115 7.57 16.67 0.01
C GLU A 115 6.92 17.83 -0.77
N SER A 116 6.82 18.98 -0.12
CA SER A 116 5.86 20.02 -0.47
C SER A 116 6.32 20.94 -1.62
N ALA A 117 7.59 20.89 -2.04
CA ALA A 117 8.11 21.71 -3.15
C ALA A 117 7.45 21.36 -4.49
N GLY A 118 7.10 20.07 -4.70
CA GLY A 118 6.50 19.61 -5.94
C GLY A 118 5.19 20.32 -6.28
N THR A 119 4.29 20.52 -5.32
CA THR A 119 3.02 21.24 -5.56
C THR A 119 3.24 22.71 -5.94
N GLU A 120 4.19 23.38 -5.31
CA GLU A 120 4.56 24.76 -5.69
C GLU A 120 5.09 24.79 -7.13
N ALA A 121 5.95 23.85 -7.49
CA ALA A 121 6.46 23.69 -8.85
C ALA A 121 5.36 23.38 -9.88
N ALA A 122 4.35 22.57 -9.50
CA ALA A 122 3.22 22.24 -10.34
C ALA A 122 2.45 23.48 -10.81
N MET A 123 2.22 24.44 -9.91
CA MET A 123 1.54 25.69 -10.23
C MET A 123 2.34 26.54 -11.23
N GLN A 124 3.66 26.65 -11.03
CA GLN A 124 4.54 27.38 -11.95
C GLN A 124 4.62 26.69 -13.32
N THR A 125 4.72 25.36 -13.32
CA THR A 125 4.77 24.56 -14.56
C THR A 125 3.49 24.71 -15.37
N ALA A 126 2.32 24.66 -14.74
CA ALA A 126 1.04 24.88 -15.41
C ALA A 126 0.97 26.29 -16.04
N TYR A 127 1.36 27.30 -15.29
CA TYR A 127 1.39 28.69 -15.78
C TYR A 127 2.29 28.85 -17.00
N GLU A 128 3.54 28.36 -16.95
CA GLU A 128 4.49 28.52 -18.04
C GLU A 128 4.09 27.73 -19.30
N LEU A 129 3.55 26.51 -19.14
CA LEU A 129 3.01 25.74 -20.26
C LEU A 129 1.93 26.52 -21.02
N ILE A 130 1.04 27.20 -20.30
CA ILE A 130 -0.08 27.97 -20.88
C ILE A 130 0.40 29.28 -21.50
N SER A 131 1.33 30.00 -20.85
CA SER A 131 1.74 31.34 -21.24
C SER A 131 2.87 31.36 -22.29
N GLU A 132 3.82 30.40 -22.21
CA GLU A 132 5.08 30.48 -22.97
C GLU A 132 5.35 29.28 -23.87
N LYS A 133 4.78 28.09 -23.58
CA LYS A 133 5.10 26.83 -24.29
C LYS A 133 3.95 26.32 -25.17
N GLN A 134 3.13 27.21 -25.68
CA GLN A 134 1.93 26.83 -26.47
C GLN A 134 2.26 26.04 -27.72
N ASP A 135 3.46 26.15 -28.29
CA ASP A 135 3.86 25.35 -29.45
C ASP A 135 4.00 23.87 -29.11
N TRP A 136 4.46 23.52 -27.91
CA TRP A 136 4.54 22.13 -27.46
C TRP A 136 3.13 21.50 -27.32
N LEU A 137 2.17 22.30 -26.90
CA LEU A 137 0.79 21.86 -26.64
C LEU A 137 0.01 21.49 -27.91
N LYS A 138 0.51 21.79 -29.11
CA LYS A 138 -0.15 21.40 -30.37
C LYS A 138 -0.19 19.88 -30.56
N ASN A 139 0.87 19.19 -30.15
CA ASN A 139 1.01 17.74 -30.31
C ASN A 139 1.18 17.01 -28.96
N THR A 140 0.96 17.71 -27.84
CA THR A 140 1.08 17.13 -26.49
C THR A 140 -0.12 17.52 -25.65
N LEU A 141 -0.68 16.57 -24.92
CA LEU A 141 -1.63 16.75 -23.83
C LEU A 141 -0.88 16.48 -22.51
N VAL A 142 -0.76 17.49 -21.68
CA VAL A 142 -0.21 17.35 -20.32
C VAL A 142 -1.37 17.17 -19.35
N ILE A 143 -1.34 16.09 -18.59
CA ILE A 143 -2.22 15.83 -17.44
C ILE A 143 -1.38 16.13 -16.21
N LEU A 144 -1.74 17.14 -15.46
CA LEU A 144 -0.98 17.59 -14.30
C LEU A 144 -1.82 17.36 -13.05
N ASP A 145 -1.33 16.49 -12.14
CA ASP A 145 -1.92 16.22 -10.82
C ASP A 145 -1.09 16.99 -9.78
N PRO A 146 -1.56 18.15 -9.28
CA PRO A 146 -0.74 19.03 -8.49
C PRO A 146 -0.52 18.58 -7.06
N CYS A 147 -1.37 17.70 -6.52
CA CYS A 147 -1.28 17.22 -5.14
C CYS A 147 -2.08 15.94 -4.93
N ILE A 148 -1.38 14.81 -4.96
CA ILE A 148 -1.99 13.48 -4.78
C ILE A 148 -2.39 13.23 -3.33
N ASN A 149 -1.62 13.79 -2.37
CA ASN A 149 -1.82 13.58 -0.93
C ASN A 149 -2.10 14.92 -0.21
N PRO A 150 -3.27 15.52 -0.42
CA PRO A 150 -3.59 16.80 0.22
C PRO A 150 -3.77 16.69 1.74
N ASP A 151 -4.12 15.52 2.29
CA ASP A 151 -4.24 15.32 3.74
C ASP A 151 -2.87 15.38 4.41
N GLY A 152 -1.89 14.66 3.86
CA GLY A 152 -0.50 14.71 4.32
C GLY A 152 0.13 16.10 4.13
N ARG A 153 -0.12 16.74 2.95
CA ARG A 153 0.37 18.09 2.68
C ARG A 153 -0.14 19.10 3.69
N ASP A 154 -1.45 19.15 3.93
CA ASP A 154 -2.02 20.12 4.86
C ASP A 154 -1.58 19.84 6.32
N ARG A 155 -1.34 18.58 6.68
CA ARG A 155 -0.74 18.20 7.98
C ARG A 155 0.63 18.85 8.12
N TYR A 156 1.52 18.68 7.16
CA TYR A 156 2.85 19.29 7.15
C TYR A 156 2.80 20.82 7.11
N VAL A 157 2.09 21.40 6.17
CA VAL A 157 2.04 22.85 5.96
C VAL A 157 1.44 23.58 7.16
N ASN A 158 0.38 23.02 7.77
CA ASN A 158 -0.23 23.64 8.95
C ASN A 158 0.69 23.56 10.17
N TRP A 159 1.38 22.43 10.37
CA TRP A 159 2.41 22.32 11.41
C TRP A 159 3.57 23.29 11.16
N TYR A 160 4.13 23.32 9.97
CA TYR A 160 5.24 24.19 9.61
C TYR A 160 4.92 25.66 9.90
N ASN A 161 3.75 26.13 9.47
CA ASN A 161 3.30 27.51 9.66
C ASN A 161 3.08 27.89 11.15
N GLN A 162 3.03 26.97 12.08
CA GLN A 162 2.96 27.26 13.52
C GLN A 162 4.33 27.61 14.11
N TYR A 163 5.40 27.12 13.51
CA TYR A 163 6.75 27.19 14.07
C TYR A 163 7.75 27.98 13.21
N VAL A 164 7.40 28.30 11.96
CA VAL A 164 8.28 29.04 11.05
C VAL A 164 8.61 30.43 11.61
N ASN A 165 9.88 30.83 11.51
CA ASN A 165 10.33 32.16 11.88
C ASN A 165 9.98 33.20 10.81
N ASN A 166 9.96 34.49 11.16
CA ASN A 166 9.75 35.56 10.18
C ASN A 166 10.90 35.67 9.15
N ASP A 167 12.12 35.43 9.61
CA ASP A 167 13.31 35.38 8.76
C ASP A 167 13.68 33.92 8.53
N LEU A 168 14.29 33.63 7.38
CA LEU A 168 14.76 32.29 7.05
C LEU A 168 15.69 31.74 8.15
N ASN A 169 15.29 30.67 8.78
CA ASN A 169 16.10 29.96 9.75
C ASN A 169 16.51 28.61 9.17
N ALA A 170 17.72 28.53 8.63
CA ALA A 170 18.26 27.34 7.99
C ALA A 170 18.89 26.32 8.96
N ASN A 171 18.81 26.59 10.29
CA ASN A 171 19.35 25.68 11.28
C ASN A 171 18.49 24.41 11.42
N ARG A 172 19.01 23.29 10.94
CA ARG A 172 18.33 21.98 10.92
C ARG A 172 17.88 21.46 12.30
N GLU A 173 18.42 21.99 13.39
CA GLU A 173 18.04 21.63 14.75
C GLU A 173 16.82 22.43 15.25
N SER A 174 16.38 23.43 14.50
CA SER A 174 15.14 24.16 14.82
C SER A 174 13.92 23.26 14.66
N ILE A 175 12.90 23.53 15.50
CA ILE A 175 11.65 22.76 15.47
C ILE A 175 10.99 22.73 14.10
N GLU A 176 11.09 23.77 13.31
CA GLU A 176 10.52 23.87 11.96
C GLU A 176 11.14 22.91 10.93
N HIS A 177 12.24 22.20 11.30
CA HIS A 177 12.90 21.18 10.49
C HIS A 177 12.74 19.77 11.07
N ASN A 178 11.98 19.62 12.15
CA ASN A 178 11.81 18.38 12.89
C ASN A 178 10.31 18.09 13.08
N GLU A 179 9.72 17.58 12.02
CA GLU A 179 8.31 17.26 11.94
C GLU A 179 7.91 16.18 12.99
N PRO A 180 6.82 16.38 13.76
CA PRO A 180 6.39 15.39 14.73
C PRO A 180 5.74 14.17 14.08
N TRP A 181 5.71 13.06 14.81
CA TRP A 181 4.93 11.89 14.43
C TRP A 181 3.42 12.25 14.20
N PRO A 182 2.73 11.71 13.20
CA PRO A 182 3.14 10.69 12.23
C PRO A 182 3.82 11.25 10.97
N SER A 183 4.15 12.52 10.92
CA SER A 183 4.62 13.31 9.80
C SER A 183 3.56 13.55 8.71
N GLY A 184 3.88 14.42 7.75
CA GLY A 184 3.03 14.68 6.59
C GLY A 184 3.29 13.72 5.41
N ARG A 185 4.27 12.80 5.52
CA ARG A 185 4.56 11.86 4.44
C ARG A 185 3.34 11.01 4.06
N PRO A 186 2.70 10.28 5.01
CA PRO A 186 1.59 9.40 4.67
C PRO A 186 0.26 10.17 4.52
N ASN A 187 -0.76 9.47 3.99
CA ASN A 187 -2.13 9.99 3.90
C ASN A 187 -2.86 10.02 5.26
N HIS A 188 -4.19 10.15 5.26
CA HIS A 188 -5.04 10.13 6.45
C HIS A 188 -4.81 8.88 7.32
N TYR A 189 -4.88 7.69 6.73
CA TYR A 189 -4.67 6.41 7.43
C TYR A 189 -3.20 6.03 7.59
N MET A 190 -2.27 6.96 7.43
CA MET A 190 -0.82 6.73 7.55
C MET A 190 -0.28 5.71 6.56
N PHE A 191 -0.86 5.60 5.36
CA PHE A 191 -0.31 4.81 4.26
C PHE A 191 0.64 5.63 3.39
N ASP A 192 1.71 4.99 2.93
CA ASP A 192 2.54 5.52 1.87
C ASP A 192 1.85 5.30 0.51
N LEU A 193 1.34 6.37 -0.09
CA LEU A 193 0.63 6.30 -1.37
C LEU A 193 1.54 5.92 -2.53
N ASN A 194 2.89 6.07 -2.38
CA ASN A 194 3.86 5.54 -3.33
C ASN A 194 4.20 4.06 -3.09
N ARG A 195 3.39 3.36 -2.31
CA ARG A 195 3.41 1.91 -2.16
C ARG A 195 2.06 1.30 -2.51
N ASP A 196 1.07 2.11 -2.92
CA ASP A 196 -0.33 1.69 -3.10
C ASP A 196 -0.85 1.77 -4.54
N TRP A 197 0.01 2.05 -5.53
CA TRP A 197 -0.37 2.13 -6.94
C TRP A 197 -0.99 0.83 -7.50
N ALA A 198 -0.44 -0.32 -7.11
CA ALA A 198 -0.91 -1.62 -7.55
C ALA A 198 -1.93 -2.26 -6.60
N TRP A 199 -1.95 -1.86 -5.32
CA TRP A 199 -2.78 -2.52 -4.30
C TRP A 199 -4.12 -1.86 -4.09
N LEU A 200 -4.24 -0.56 -4.37
CA LEU A 200 -5.48 0.22 -4.32
C LEU A 200 -6.22 0.09 -2.98
N THR A 201 -5.48 0.10 -1.90
CA THR A 201 -6.05 0.01 -0.56
C THR A 201 -6.61 1.34 -0.10
N GLN A 202 -6.05 2.46 -0.58
CA GLN A 202 -6.42 3.82 -0.19
C GLN A 202 -7.35 4.48 -1.20
N VAL A 203 -8.24 5.34 -0.71
CA VAL A 203 -9.26 6.01 -1.54
C VAL A 203 -8.63 6.91 -2.60
N GLU A 204 -7.51 7.57 -2.28
CA GLU A 204 -6.76 8.40 -3.21
C GLU A 204 -6.24 7.56 -4.39
N SER A 205 -5.62 6.41 -4.10
CA SER A 205 -5.12 5.48 -5.13
C SER A 205 -6.24 4.91 -5.99
N GLN A 206 -7.37 4.53 -5.39
CA GLN A 206 -8.52 3.99 -6.11
C GLN A 206 -9.08 5.00 -7.12
N GLN A 207 -9.27 6.25 -6.71
CA GLN A 207 -9.82 7.29 -7.56
C GLN A 207 -8.82 7.70 -8.66
N ARG A 208 -7.55 7.88 -8.30
CA ARG A 208 -6.47 8.18 -9.25
C ARG A 208 -6.33 7.10 -10.32
N ILE A 209 -6.28 5.82 -9.94
CA ILE A 209 -6.12 4.72 -10.89
C ILE A 209 -7.36 4.52 -11.76
N ALA A 210 -8.56 4.83 -11.25
CA ALA A 210 -9.76 4.84 -12.08
C ALA A 210 -9.63 5.84 -13.24
N LEU A 211 -9.13 7.06 -12.96
CA LEU A 211 -8.85 8.07 -13.99
C LEU A 211 -7.64 7.69 -14.85
N TYR A 212 -6.54 7.23 -14.22
CA TYR A 212 -5.32 6.82 -14.93
C TYR A 212 -5.58 5.74 -15.98
N ASN A 213 -6.41 4.76 -15.66
CA ASN A 213 -6.79 3.68 -16.59
C ASN A 213 -7.63 4.15 -17.80
N LEU A 214 -8.19 5.36 -17.77
CA LEU A 214 -8.84 5.96 -18.93
C LEU A 214 -7.84 6.56 -19.91
N TRP A 215 -6.66 6.94 -19.40
CA TRP A 215 -5.66 7.68 -20.16
C TRP A 215 -4.46 6.84 -20.57
N LEU A 216 -3.89 6.03 -19.66
CA LEU A 216 -2.66 5.24 -19.87
C LEU A 216 -1.58 6.06 -20.59
N PRO A 217 -1.02 7.13 -19.99
CA PRO A 217 -0.18 8.09 -20.69
C PRO A 217 1.07 7.45 -21.30
N HIS A 218 1.68 8.15 -22.25
CA HIS A 218 2.95 7.72 -22.88
C HIS A 218 4.14 7.95 -21.96
N VAL A 219 4.11 9.04 -21.19
CA VAL A 219 5.16 9.42 -20.21
C VAL A 219 4.49 9.73 -18.89
N HIS A 220 5.09 9.28 -17.79
CA HIS A 220 4.67 9.60 -16.44
C HIS A 220 5.89 9.98 -15.60
N VAL A 221 5.77 11.08 -14.86
CA VAL A 221 6.77 11.49 -13.87
C VAL A 221 6.11 11.65 -12.51
N ASP A 222 6.70 11.04 -11.50
CA ASP A 222 6.34 11.22 -10.09
C ASP A 222 7.42 12.09 -9.42
N PHE A 223 7.01 13.25 -8.87
CA PHE A 223 7.91 14.24 -8.29
C PHE A 223 7.95 14.09 -6.79
N HIS A 224 9.16 13.84 -6.28
CA HIS A 224 9.44 13.51 -4.88
C HIS A 224 10.53 14.39 -4.27
N GLU A 225 10.72 14.24 -2.96
CA GLU A 225 11.88 14.79 -2.26
C GLU A 225 12.58 13.71 -1.43
N GLN A 226 13.90 13.66 -1.54
CA GLN A 226 14.80 12.80 -0.78
C GLN A 226 15.53 13.56 0.34
N GLY A 227 16.53 12.95 0.97
CA GLY A 227 17.29 13.55 2.06
C GLY A 227 17.89 14.90 1.73
N MET A 228 17.95 15.82 2.70
CA MET A 228 18.43 17.20 2.50
C MET A 228 19.89 17.30 2.09
N ASN A 229 20.67 16.24 2.18
CA ASN A 229 22.08 16.20 1.79
C ASN A 229 22.28 15.70 0.36
N ASP A 230 21.24 15.23 -0.30
CA ASP A 230 21.34 14.62 -1.62
C ASP A 230 21.09 15.67 -2.71
N PRO A 231 21.85 15.66 -3.81
CA PRO A 231 21.58 16.48 -4.97
C PRO A 231 20.31 16.00 -5.69
N TYR A 232 19.92 16.70 -6.75
CA TYR A 232 18.73 16.32 -7.52
C TYR A 232 18.94 14.98 -8.25
N TYR A 233 17.91 14.13 -8.25
CA TYR A 233 17.88 12.89 -9.02
C TYR A 233 16.85 12.96 -10.14
N PHE A 234 17.19 12.43 -11.31
CA PHE A 234 16.28 12.15 -12.42
C PHE A 234 16.73 10.91 -13.20
N ALA A 235 15.80 10.38 -14.01
CA ALA A 235 16.09 9.22 -14.86
C ALA A 235 17.33 9.39 -15.74
N PRO A 236 18.03 8.31 -16.10
CA PRO A 236 17.61 6.90 -16.00
C PRO A 236 17.82 6.30 -14.61
N ALA A 237 16.98 5.33 -14.29
CA ALA A 237 16.97 4.64 -13.01
C ALA A 237 18.19 3.72 -12.81
N ALA A 238 18.34 3.21 -11.55
CA ALA A 238 19.31 2.20 -11.19
C ALA A 238 18.85 0.79 -11.59
N GLU A 239 19.79 -0.17 -11.69
CA GLU A 239 19.45 -1.60 -11.68
C GLU A 239 19.06 -2.03 -10.24
N PRO A 240 18.20 -3.05 -10.06
CA PRO A 240 17.67 -3.92 -11.12
C PRO A 240 16.44 -3.34 -11.84
N TYR A 241 16.41 -3.54 -13.15
CA TYR A 241 15.19 -3.37 -13.93
C TYR A 241 14.45 -4.70 -14.03
N HIS A 242 13.13 -4.66 -13.92
CA HIS A 242 12.32 -5.81 -14.27
C HIS A 242 12.47 -6.18 -15.76
N GLU A 243 12.56 -7.49 -16.06
CA GLU A 243 12.85 -7.96 -17.44
C GLU A 243 11.79 -7.59 -18.50
N VAL A 244 10.59 -7.18 -18.09
CA VAL A 244 9.52 -6.74 -19.02
C VAL A 244 9.73 -5.32 -19.54
N ILE A 245 10.63 -4.52 -18.93
CA ILE A 245 10.91 -3.15 -19.33
C ILE A 245 11.63 -3.15 -20.68
N THR A 246 11.00 -2.50 -21.67
CA THR A 246 11.45 -2.55 -23.05
C THR A 246 12.73 -1.74 -23.29
N PRO A 247 13.52 -2.08 -24.32
CA PRO A 247 14.66 -1.26 -24.73
C PRO A 247 14.31 0.20 -25.02
N TRP A 248 13.11 0.43 -25.57
CA TRP A 248 12.61 1.78 -25.87
C TRP A 248 12.37 2.59 -24.59
N GLN A 249 11.73 2.01 -23.58
CA GLN A 249 11.52 2.70 -22.30
C GLN A 249 12.86 3.13 -21.67
N ARG A 250 13.88 2.26 -21.73
CA ARG A 250 15.24 2.59 -21.28
C ARG A 250 15.92 3.66 -22.16
N GLU A 251 15.75 3.59 -23.48
CA GLU A 251 16.28 4.58 -24.43
C GLU A 251 15.69 5.98 -24.15
N PHE A 252 14.37 6.06 -23.93
CA PHE A 252 13.70 7.32 -23.63
C PHE A 252 14.18 7.91 -22.30
N GLN A 253 14.28 7.08 -21.23
CA GLN A 253 14.85 7.54 -19.95
C GLN A 253 16.26 8.13 -20.10
N ASN A 254 17.12 7.51 -20.90
CA ASN A 254 18.44 8.06 -21.20
C ASN A 254 18.36 9.39 -21.99
N GLY A 255 17.40 9.51 -22.90
CA GLY A 255 17.20 10.71 -23.69
C GLY A 255 16.70 11.89 -22.89
N VAL A 256 15.63 11.69 -22.09
CA VAL A 256 15.10 12.75 -21.23
C VAL A 256 16.09 13.12 -20.13
N GLY A 257 16.86 12.14 -19.59
CA GLY A 257 17.95 12.43 -18.65
C GLY A 257 19.01 13.35 -19.24
N LYS A 258 19.39 13.16 -20.49
CA LYS A 258 20.31 14.09 -21.19
C LYS A 258 19.68 15.48 -21.40
N ASN A 259 18.37 15.56 -21.65
CA ASN A 259 17.68 16.84 -21.78
C ASN A 259 17.63 17.56 -20.42
N ASN A 260 17.30 16.85 -19.33
CA ASN A 260 17.37 17.39 -17.97
C ASN A 260 18.79 17.89 -17.65
N ALA A 261 19.80 17.05 -17.88
CA ALA A 261 21.21 17.43 -17.64
C ALA A 261 21.60 18.70 -18.36
N LYS A 262 21.20 18.88 -19.64
CA LYS A 262 21.45 20.10 -20.40
C LYS A 262 20.92 21.35 -19.69
N HIS A 263 19.71 21.29 -19.13
CA HIS A 263 19.13 22.42 -18.39
C HIS A 263 19.80 22.62 -17.03
N PHE A 264 20.10 21.57 -16.30
CA PHE A 264 20.76 21.63 -14.99
C PHE A 264 22.20 22.14 -15.10
N ASP A 265 22.96 21.70 -16.10
CA ASP A 265 24.32 22.19 -16.39
C ASP A 265 24.36 23.69 -16.70
N GLN A 266 23.33 24.22 -17.39
CA GLN A 266 23.21 25.64 -17.67
C GLN A 266 23.07 26.50 -16.41
N HIS A 267 22.48 25.94 -15.34
CA HIS A 267 22.31 26.56 -14.05
C HIS A 267 23.40 26.20 -13.04
N ALA A 268 24.35 25.33 -13.41
CA ALA A 268 25.37 24.76 -12.52
C ALA A 268 24.78 24.02 -11.30
N TRP A 269 23.64 23.35 -11.47
CA TRP A 269 22.99 22.53 -10.43
C TRP A 269 23.54 21.11 -10.44
N PHE A 270 23.77 20.54 -9.25
CA PHE A 270 24.21 19.15 -9.10
C PHE A 270 23.03 18.19 -9.23
N TYR A 271 23.32 17.05 -9.86
CA TYR A 271 22.38 15.97 -10.06
C TYR A 271 23.09 14.61 -10.16
N PHE A 272 22.35 13.53 -9.99
CA PHE A 272 22.82 12.17 -10.24
C PHE A 272 21.75 11.33 -10.94
N THR A 273 22.17 10.19 -11.48
CA THR A 273 21.33 9.22 -12.18
C THR A 273 21.86 7.82 -11.91
N ARG A 274 21.06 6.77 -12.13
CA ARG A 274 21.50 5.34 -12.09
C ARG A 274 21.94 4.87 -10.71
N GLU A 275 21.47 5.50 -9.66
CA GLU A 275 21.75 5.13 -8.29
C GLU A 275 20.45 5.08 -7.50
N ILE A 276 20.38 4.27 -6.43
CA ILE A 276 19.31 4.15 -5.43
C ILE A 276 17.98 3.62 -6.02
N PHE A 277 17.35 4.38 -6.92
CA PHE A 277 15.99 4.14 -7.38
C PHE A 277 15.97 3.15 -8.53
N ASP A 278 15.52 1.92 -8.25
CA ASP A 278 15.37 0.84 -9.23
C ASP A 278 13.97 0.82 -9.87
N LEU A 279 13.78 -0.03 -10.89
CA LEU A 279 12.48 -0.23 -11.55
C LEU A 279 12.04 -1.70 -11.43
N LEU A 280 11.77 -2.13 -10.20
CA LEU A 280 11.43 -3.53 -9.90
C LEU A 280 10.05 -3.68 -9.26
N TYR A 281 9.83 -3.09 -8.08
CA TYR A 281 8.59 -3.24 -7.31
C TYR A 281 7.39 -2.59 -8.03
N PRO A 282 6.22 -3.30 -8.22
CA PRO A 282 5.18 -2.87 -9.15
C PRO A 282 4.27 -1.76 -8.66
N SER A 283 4.45 -1.26 -7.46
CA SER A 283 3.49 -0.36 -6.80
C SER A 283 4.05 1.03 -6.49
N TYR A 284 4.96 1.50 -7.36
CA TYR A 284 5.48 2.88 -7.37
C TYR A 284 4.86 3.72 -8.47
N GLY A 285 4.98 5.05 -8.34
CA GLY A 285 4.56 6.03 -9.34
C GLY A 285 5.39 6.04 -10.62
N ASP A 286 6.45 5.27 -10.72
CA ASP A 286 7.24 5.04 -11.93
C ASP A 286 7.03 3.64 -12.51
N THR A 287 7.04 2.59 -11.70
CA THR A 287 6.96 1.21 -12.16
C THR A 287 5.54 0.80 -12.57
N TYR A 288 4.50 1.19 -11.84
CA TYR A 288 3.11 0.93 -12.25
C TYR A 288 2.80 1.54 -13.63
N PRO A 289 3.12 2.82 -13.89
CA PRO A 289 3.06 3.40 -15.23
C PRO A 289 3.87 2.60 -16.27
N THR A 290 5.10 2.23 -15.94
CA THR A 290 6.00 1.50 -16.83
C THR A 290 5.42 0.14 -17.24
N TYR A 291 4.84 -0.60 -16.29
CA TYR A 291 4.19 -1.89 -16.56
C TYR A 291 2.82 -1.74 -17.23
N SER A 292 2.29 -0.53 -17.27
CA SER A 292 1.05 -0.18 -17.98
C SER A 292 1.29 0.42 -19.38
N GLY A 293 2.56 0.59 -19.79
CA GLY A 293 2.95 1.03 -21.14
C GLY A 293 3.57 2.41 -21.22
N ALA A 294 3.51 3.21 -20.15
CA ALA A 294 4.19 4.49 -20.07
C ALA A 294 5.72 4.33 -19.96
N ILE A 295 6.44 5.43 -20.12
CA ILE A 295 7.79 5.57 -19.60
C ILE A 295 7.63 6.24 -18.23
N GLY A 296 7.63 5.44 -17.17
CA GLY A 296 7.54 5.91 -15.78
C GLY A 296 8.90 6.35 -15.26
N MET A 297 8.92 7.43 -14.51
CA MET A 297 10.13 8.02 -13.93
C MET A 297 9.84 8.65 -12.59
N THR A 298 10.79 8.55 -11.68
CA THR A 298 10.83 9.30 -10.42
C THR A 298 11.86 10.42 -10.53
N TYR A 299 11.53 11.61 -10.05
CA TYR A 299 12.46 12.74 -9.88
C TYR A 299 12.49 13.12 -8.41
N GLU A 300 13.70 13.26 -7.85
CA GLU A 300 13.90 13.47 -6.42
C GLU A 300 14.70 14.76 -6.15
N GLN A 301 14.16 15.61 -5.31
CA GLN A 301 14.80 16.84 -4.85
C GLN A 301 15.29 16.66 -3.40
N GLY A 302 16.50 17.08 -3.08
CA GLY A 302 16.96 17.14 -1.70
C GLY A 302 16.10 18.09 -0.85
N GLY A 303 15.72 17.67 0.37
CA GLY A 303 14.89 18.49 1.26
C GLY A 303 13.93 17.66 2.10
N SER A 304 12.90 17.06 1.47
CA SER A 304 11.83 16.31 2.13
C SER A 304 11.20 17.09 3.31
N GLY A 305 10.68 16.44 4.33
CA GLY A 305 10.06 17.08 5.49
C GLY A 305 10.97 18.00 6.30
N ARG A 306 12.29 17.91 6.13
CA ARG A 306 13.28 18.77 6.79
C ARG A 306 13.59 20.07 6.04
N GLY A 307 13.29 20.14 4.75
CA GLY A 307 13.67 21.27 3.90
C GLY A 307 13.08 22.61 4.33
N GLY A 308 11.84 22.63 4.80
CA GLY A 308 11.14 23.86 5.19
C GLY A 308 11.22 24.95 4.11
N LEU A 309 11.36 26.20 4.48
CA LEU A 309 11.68 27.29 3.55
C LEU A 309 13.16 27.32 3.15
N GLY A 310 14.04 26.67 3.90
CA GLY A 310 15.45 26.48 3.59
C GLY A 310 16.20 25.85 4.74
N VAL A 311 17.14 24.95 4.43
CA VAL A 311 17.92 24.18 5.41
C VAL A 311 19.38 24.11 4.97
N VAL A 312 20.33 24.14 5.92
CA VAL A 312 21.75 23.93 5.64
C VAL A 312 22.05 22.43 5.57
N ASN A 313 22.60 21.98 4.45
CA ASN A 313 23.07 20.60 4.27
C ASN A 313 24.44 20.34 4.95
N ASN A 314 24.94 19.09 4.86
CA ASN A 314 26.24 18.73 5.46
C ASN A 314 27.46 19.38 4.76
N GLU A 315 27.30 19.88 3.53
CA GLU A 315 28.36 20.59 2.78
C GLU A 315 28.41 22.07 3.15
N GLY A 316 27.41 22.56 3.87
CA GLY A 316 27.31 23.96 4.31
C GLY A 316 26.48 24.84 3.36
N ASP A 317 25.89 24.24 2.33
CA ASP A 317 25.01 24.95 1.40
C ASP A 317 23.59 25.04 1.96
N THR A 318 22.94 26.18 1.74
CA THR A 318 21.53 26.37 2.09
C THR A 318 20.66 26.01 0.90
N ILE A 319 19.87 24.96 1.02
CA ILE A 319 18.88 24.56 0.02
C ILE A 319 17.54 25.21 0.37
N THR A 320 17.12 26.18 -0.44
CA THR A 320 15.86 26.92 -0.22
C THR A 320 14.67 26.24 -0.89
N LEU A 321 13.45 26.58 -0.45
CA LEU A 321 12.23 26.17 -1.16
C LEU A 321 12.19 26.74 -2.59
N VAL A 322 12.73 27.93 -2.81
CA VAL A 322 12.83 28.56 -4.14
C VAL A 322 13.66 27.66 -5.08
N ASP A 323 14.84 27.20 -4.64
CA ASP A 323 15.70 26.32 -5.43
C ASP A 323 14.98 25.00 -5.76
N ARG A 324 14.36 24.39 -4.76
CA ARG A 324 13.63 23.12 -4.92
C ARG A 324 12.46 23.23 -5.90
N VAL A 325 11.71 24.31 -5.83
CA VAL A 325 10.61 24.62 -6.77
C VAL A 325 11.15 24.76 -8.19
N GLN A 326 12.27 25.49 -8.36
CA GLN A 326 12.87 25.70 -9.69
C GLN A 326 13.40 24.40 -10.30
N HIS A 327 14.04 23.54 -9.51
CA HIS A 327 14.53 22.25 -10.00
C HIS A 327 13.39 21.38 -10.53
N HIS A 328 12.31 21.21 -9.77
CA HIS A 328 11.14 20.46 -10.20
C HIS A 328 10.42 21.10 -11.40
N HIS A 329 10.30 22.40 -11.41
CA HIS A 329 9.70 23.14 -12.52
C HIS A 329 10.47 22.92 -13.83
N ILE A 330 11.78 23.10 -13.81
CA ILE A 330 12.64 22.95 -15.01
C ILE A 330 12.64 21.49 -15.49
N SER A 331 12.74 20.51 -14.60
CA SER A 331 12.71 19.11 -15.00
C SER A 331 11.35 18.66 -15.54
N GLY A 332 10.26 19.23 -15.02
CA GLY A 332 8.91 19.06 -15.55
C GLY A 332 8.77 19.59 -16.97
N LEU A 333 9.19 20.83 -17.20
CA LEU A 333 9.21 21.43 -18.55
C LEU A 333 10.10 20.66 -19.52
N SER A 334 11.33 20.32 -19.10
CA SER A 334 12.26 19.52 -19.89
C SER A 334 11.68 18.17 -20.34
N THR A 335 10.89 17.54 -19.47
CA THR A 335 10.20 16.28 -19.81
C THR A 335 9.13 16.51 -20.88
N VAL A 336 8.33 17.56 -20.76
CA VAL A 336 7.30 17.91 -21.79
C VAL A 336 7.97 18.29 -23.11
N GLU A 337 9.08 19.06 -23.09
CA GLU A 337 9.90 19.39 -24.25
C GLU A 337 10.34 18.11 -24.99
N TYR A 338 10.97 17.19 -24.26
CA TYR A 338 11.48 15.96 -24.85
C TYR A 338 10.35 15.04 -25.36
N ALA A 339 9.21 14.98 -24.65
CA ALA A 339 8.05 14.24 -25.10
C ALA A 339 7.45 14.83 -26.39
N PHE A 340 7.42 16.16 -26.51
CA PHE A 340 7.02 16.85 -27.75
C PHE A 340 7.95 16.48 -28.91
N ASP A 341 9.26 16.51 -28.72
CA ASP A 341 10.26 16.17 -29.74
C ASP A 341 10.17 14.69 -30.17
N GLN A 342 9.80 13.78 -29.24
CA GLN A 342 9.69 12.34 -29.49
C GLN A 342 8.26 11.87 -29.79
N ASN A 343 7.31 12.78 -29.98
CA ASN A 343 5.86 12.52 -30.07
C ASN A 343 5.51 11.30 -30.93
N GLN A 344 5.93 11.26 -32.18
CA GLN A 344 5.56 10.16 -33.10
C GLN A 344 6.15 8.82 -32.67
N LYS A 345 7.34 8.83 -32.09
CA LYS A 345 7.97 7.61 -31.61
C LYS A 345 7.31 7.12 -30.32
N LEU A 346 6.95 8.00 -29.39
CA LEU A 346 6.14 7.65 -28.21
C LEU A 346 4.87 6.93 -28.58
N ILE A 347 4.09 7.48 -29.51
CA ILE A 347 2.83 6.87 -29.96
C ILE A 347 3.06 5.51 -30.60
N SER A 348 4.07 5.37 -31.46
CA SER A 348 4.34 4.10 -32.15
C SER A 348 4.83 3.02 -31.19
N GLU A 349 5.68 3.37 -30.23
CA GLU A 349 6.24 2.40 -29.28
C GLU A 349 5.23 2.00 -28.19
N PHE A 350 4.32 2.90 -27.78
CA PHE A 350 3.19 2.52 -26.94
C PHE A 350 2.31 1.47 -27.61
N LYS A 351 2.03 1.61 -28.92
CA LYS A 351 1.31 0.60 -29.70
C LYS A 351 2.05 -0.73 -29.75
N ASN A 352 3.37 -0.69 -29.97
CA ASN A 352 4.22 -1.88 -29.94
C ASN A 352 4.17 -2.58 -28.58
N PHE A 353 4.22 -1.82 -27.49
CA PHE A 353 4.09 -2.33 -26.14
C PHE A 353 2.72 -3.01 -25.91
N ALA A 354 1.63 -2.34 -26.25
CA ALA A 354 0.27 -2.86 -26.10
C ALA A 354 0.01 -4.14 -26.91
N GLN A 355 0.69 -4.29 -28.04
CA GLN A 355 0.61 -5.46 -28.92
C GLN A 355 1.57 -6.58 -28.52
N ASN A 356 2.51 -6.34 -27.60
CA ASN A 356 3.44 -7.37 -27.14
C ASN A 356 2.69 -8.50 -26.42
N LYS A 357 2.89 -9.74 -26.85
CA LYS A 357 2.29 -10.96 -26.28
C LYS A 357 3.36 -12.02 -25.97
N ASN A 358 4.62 -11.62 -25.92
CA ASN A 358 5.73 -12.54 -25.76
C ASN A 358 6.12 -12.74 -24.28
N TYR A 359 5.19 -13.28 -23.49
CA TYR A 359 5.43 -13.66 -22.09
C TYR A 359 5.65 -15.16 -22.01
N LYS A 360 6.44 -15.61 -21.01
CA LYS A 360 6.61 -17.02 -20.70
C LYS A 360 5.28 -17.67 -20.34
N TYR A 361 4.57 -17.06 -19.39
CA TYR A 361 3.25 -17.52 -19.00
C TYR A 361 2.17 -16.76 -19.78
N LYS A 362 1.27 -17.53 -20.41
CA LYS A 362 0.20 -16.99 -21.22
C LYS A 362 -1.13 -16.87 -20.46
N SER A 363 -1.30 -17.67 -19.42
CA SER A 363 -2.50 -17.67 -18.58
C SER A 363 -2.18 -18.10 -17.17
N PHE A 364 -2.86 -17.47 -16.22
CA PHE A 364 -2.85 -17.83 -14.80
C PHE A 364 -4.24 -18.35 -14.43
N VAL A 365 -4.31 -19.58 -13.93
CA VAL A 365 -5.54 -20.21 -13.47
C VAL A 365 -5.52 -20.21 -11.95
N LEU A 366 -6.56 -19.64 -11.34
CA LEU A 366 -6.64 -19.38 -9.90
C LEU A 366 -7.90 -20.01 -9.32
N GLY A 367 -7.79 -20.56 -8.12
CA GLY A 367 -8.88 -21.19 -7.39
C GLY A 367 -8.62 -21.20 -5.89
N GLY A 368 -9.30 -22.08 -5.17
CA GLY A 368 -9.19 -22.17 -3.71
C GLY A 368 -10.31 -21.44 -2.99
N ASN A 369 -9.99 -20.64 -1.96
CA ASN A 369 -10.97 -19.88 -1.20
C ASN A 369 -11.71 -18.90 -2.11
N GLN A 370 -13.05 -19.02 -2.15
CA GLN A 370 -13.87 -18.23 -3.09
C GLN A 370 -13.99 -16.76 -2.69
N ASP A 371 -13.90 -16.42 -1.41
CA ASP A 371 -13.96 -15.05 -0.94
C ASP A 371 -12.64 -14.32 -1.20
N ASN A 372 -11.49 -14.99 -0.98
CA ASN A 372 -10.18 -14.44 -1.37
C ASN A 372 -10.09 -14.26 -2.89
N LEU A 373 -10.63 -15.21 -3.66
CA LEU A 373 -10.72 -15.09 -5.11
C LEU A 373 -11.60 -13.90 -5.52
N ALA A 374 -12.72 -13.68 -4.83
CA ALA A 374 -13.60 -12.53 -5.07
C ALA A 374 -12.92 -11.19 -4.68
N ALA A 375 -12.11 -11.18 -3.61
CA ALA A 375 -11.29 -10.03 -3.23
C ALA A 375 -10.26 -9.71 -4.34
N LEU A 376 -9.58 -10.73 -4.88
CA LEU A 376 -8.68 -10.56 -6.02
C LEU A 376 -9.43 -10.04 -7.25
N CYS A 377 -10.62 -10.56 -7.57
CA CYS A 377 -11.43 -10.08 -8.70
C CYS A 377 -11.76 -8.59 -8.58
N LYS A 378 -12.02 -8.07 -7.38
CA LYS A 378 -12.24 -6.63 -7.18
C LYS A 378 -11.00 -5.80 -7.54
N LEU A 379 -9.80 -6.28 -7.18
CA LEU A 379 -8.55 -5.63 -7.56
C LEU A 379 -8.36 -5.66 -9.08
N LEU A 380 -8.61 -6.79 -9.73
CA LEU A 380 -8.52 -6.93 -11.19
C LEU A 380 -9.51 -6.01 -11.90
N ASP A 381 -10.75 -5.93 -11.44
CA ASP A 381 -11.79 -5.03 -11.98
C ASP A 381 -11.35 -3.55 -11.88
N ALA A 382 -10.76 -3.16 -10.74
CA ALA A 382 -10.26 -1.80 -10.53
C ALA A 382 -9.12 -1.44 -11.50
N HIS A 383 -8.25 -2.40 -11.83
CA HIS A 383 -7.19 -2.25 -12.83
C HIS A 383 -7.64 -2.44 -14.29
N LYS A 384 -8.93 -2.76 -14.52
CA LYS A 384 -9.44 -3.12 -15.85
C LYS A 384 -8.74 -4.34 -16.46
N ILE A 385 -8.33 -5.30 -15.62
CA ILE A 385 -7.76 -6.58 -16.03
C ILE A 385 -8.91 -7.57 -16.31
N GLU A 386 -8.94 -8.12 -17.50
CA GLU A 386 -9.96 -9.08 -17.94
C GLU A 386 -9.66 -10.49 -17.42
N TYR A 387 -10.71 -11.20 -17.03
CA TYR A 387 -10.64 -12.59 -16.59
C TYR A 387 -11.92 -13.37 -16.95
N THR A 388 -11.81 -14.69 -16.98
CA THR A 388 -12.90 -15.59 -17.37
C THR A 388 -13.01 -16.76 -16.40
N ALA A 389 -14.13 -17.47 -16.37
CA ALA A 389 -14.31 -18.69 -15.55
C ALA A 389 -13.75 -19.92 -16.27
N GLY A 390 -13.34 -20.93 -15.50
CA GLY A 390 -12.88 -22.23 -16.02
C GLY A 390 -13.98 -23.05 -16.70
N THR A 391 -13.58 -23.95 -17.60
CA THR A 391 -14.48 -24.73 -18.46
C THR A 391 -14.47 -26.24 -18.20
N GLY A 392 -13.73 -26.72 -17.20
CA GLY A 392 -13.54 -28.14 -16.94
C GLY A 392 -12.30 -28.75 -17.62
N SER A 393 -11.51 -27.94 -18.29
CA SER A 393 -10.25 -28.37 -18.93
C SER A 393 -9.16 -28.68 -17.92
N THR A 394 -8.20 -29.53 -18.27
CA THR A 394 -6.97 -29.75 -17.49
C THR A 394 -5.85 -28.85 -18.02
N VAL A 395 -5.33 -28.01 -17.16
CA VAL A 395 -4.26 -27.07 -17.46
C VAL A 395 -2.95 -27.56 -16.85
N LYS A 396 -1.87 -27.51 -17.63
CA LYS A 396 -0.49 -27.81 -17.19
C LYS A 396 0.29 -26.53 -17.03
N GLY A 397 1.20 -26.48 -16.07
CA GLY A 397 2.06 -25.31 -15.87
C GLY A 397 2.85 -25.40 -14.57
N PHE A 398 3.34 -24.26 -14.08
CA PHE A 398 3.94 -24.14 -12.77
C PHE A 398 2.83 -24.10 -11.70
N ASP A 399 2.88 -25.02 -10.76
CA ASP A 399 1.94 -25.15 -9.64
C ASP A 399 2.53 -24.39 -8.44
N TYR A 400 1.86 -23.31 -8.01
CA TYR A 400 2.33 -22.43 -6.93
C TYR A 400 2.42 -23.14 -5.59
N LYS A 401 1.47 -24.00 -5.27
CA LYS A 401 1.45 -24.74 -4.01
C LYS A 401 2.57 -25.77 -3.91
N LYS A 402 2.91 -26.42 -5.06
CA LYS A 402 3.99 -27.41 -5.14
C LYS A 402 5.35 -26.78 -5.41
N ASN A 403 5.38 -25.51 -5.80
CA ASN A 403 6.58 -24.83 -6.26
C ASN A 403 7.32 -25.62 -7.39
N ALA A 404 6.56 -26.27 -8.26
CA ALA A 404 7.04 -27.17 -9.30
C ALA A 404 6.04 -27.29 -10.45
N ALA A 405 6.40 -28.04 -11.51
CA ALA A 405 5.47 -28.37 -12.56
C ALA A 405 4.27 -29.19 -12.02
N GLY A 406 3.06 -28.86 -12.49
CA GLY A 406 1.84 -29.49 -12.05
C GLY A 406 0.70 -29.39 -13.07
N THR A 407 -0.47 -29.85 -12.63
CA THR A 407 -1.70 -29.79 -13.42
C THR A 407 -2.88 -29.44 -12.53
N MET A 408 -3.81 -28.64 -13.05
CA MET A 408 -5.07 -28.29 -12.37
C MET A 408 -6.23 -28.57 -13.31
N LYS A 409 -7.28 -29.24 -12.80
CA LYS A 409 -8.55 -29.37 -13.50
C LYS A 409 -9.42 -28.18 -13.16
N THR A 410 -9.72 -27.35 -14.13
CA THR A 410 -10.53 -26.16 -13.94
C THR A 410 -12.01 -26.52 -13.70
N THR A 411 -12.71 -25.68 -12.98
CA THR A 411 -14.17 -25.68 -12.84
C THR A 411 -14.67 -24.24 -12.97
N ASP A 412 -15.97 -24.02 -12.89
CA ASP A 412 -16.57 -22.68 -12.87
C ASP A 412 -16.23 -21.86 -11.60
N LYS A 413 -15.67 -22.51 -10.57
CA LYS A 413 -15.11 -21.87 -9.36
C LYS A 413 -13.68 -21.35 -9.53
N HIS A 414 -13.06 -21.55 -10.70
CA HIS A 414 -11.73 -21.03 -11.01
C HIS A 414 -11.85 -19.82 -11.95
N ILE A 415 -10.95 -18.85 -11.81
CA ILE A 415 -10.78 -17.79 -12.80
C ILE A 415 -9.51 -18.01 -13.61
N ILE A 416 -9.52 -17.46 -14.82
CA ILE A 416 -8.41 -17.51 -15.77
C ILE A 416 -8.09 -16.08 -16.16
N VAL A 417 -6.89 -15.62 -15.81
CA VAL A 417 -6.35 -14.31 -16.19
C VAL A 417 -5.33 -14.53 -17.31
N SER A 418 -5.53 -13.89 -18.46
CA SER A 418 -4.66 -14.04 -19.63
C SER A 418 -3.73 -12.85 -19.79
N THR A 419 -2.48 -13.09 -20.19
CA THR A 419 -1.57 -12.01 -20.64
C THR A 419 -1.91 -11.48 -22.04
N ASN A 420 -2.87 -12.11 -22.76
CA ASN A 420 -3.31 -11.66 -24.07
C ASN A 420 -4.38 -10.57 -23.99
N GLN A 421 -4.07 -9.49 -23.30
CA GLN A 421 -4.91 -8.31 -23.13
C GLN A 421 -4.06 -7.03 -23.10
N MET A 422 -4.67 -5.85 -23.07
CA MET A 422 -3.96 -4.55 -23.03
C MET A 422 -3.00 -4.47 -21.84
N LYS A 423 -3.44 -4.89 -20.67
CA LYS A 423 -2.68 -4.96 -19.42
C LYS A 423 -1.79 -6.21 -19.28
N GLY A 424 -1.47 -6.89 -20.41
CA GLY A 424 -0.75 -8.18 -20.38
C GLY A 424 0.60 -8.15 -19.64
N THR A 425 1.38 -7.07 -19.79
CA THR A 425 2.65 -6.87 -19.06
C THR A 425 2.39 -6.78 -17.57
N PHE A 426 1.46 -5.95 -17.14
CA PHE A 426 1.11 -5.79 -15.74
C PHE A 426 0.55 -7.09 -15.12
N VAL A 427 -0.28 -7.83 -15.86
CA VAL A 427 -0.72 -9.18 -15.47
C VAL A 427 0.49 -10.10 -15.24
N ASN A 428 1.46 -10.11 -16.16
CA ASN A 428 2.66 -10.94 -15.97
C ASN A 428 3.38 -10.58 -14.68
N VAL A 429 3.65 -9.29 -14.44
CA VAL A 429 4.36 -8.79 -13.26
C VAL A 429 3.62 -9.14 -11.94
N LEU A 430 2.29 -9.01 -11.92
CA LEU A 430 1.51 -9.29 -10.72
C LEU A 430 1.39 -10.78 -10.38
N PHE A 431 1.45 -11.64 -11.42
CA PHE A 431 1.13 -13.06 -11.26
C PHE A 431 2.32 -13.98 -11.48
N GLU A 432 3.46 -13.54 -11.94
CA GLU A 432 4.60 -14.45 -12.13
C GLU A 432 5.03 -15.10 -10.81
N PRO A 433 5.39 -16.39 -10.81
CA PRO A 433 5.76 -17.08 -9.60
C PRO A 433 7.00 -16.52 -8.90
N ARG A 434 7.93 -16.02 -9.70
CA ARG A 434 9.21 -15.46 -9.25
C ARG A 434 9.65 -14.38 -10.20
N THR A 435 10.01 -13.23 -9.66
CA THR A 435 10.65 -12.16 -10.39
C THR A 435 12.13 -12.43 -10.54
N LYS A 436 12.67 -12.18 -11.71
CA LYS A 436 14.12 -12.32 -11.97
C LYS A 436 14.85 -11.09 -11.47
N LEU A 437 15.74 -11.28 -10.51
CA LEU A 437 16.63 -10.24 -10.01
C LEU A 437 17.94 -10.24 -10.80
N THR A 438 18.33 -9.08 -11.33
CA THR A 438 19.62 -8.87 -11.99
C THR A 438 20.69 -8.36 -11.02
N ASP A 439 20.25 -7.75 -9.92
CA ASP A 439 21.05 -7.32 -8.78
C ASP A 439 20.33 -7.64 -7.46
N SER A 440 21.07 -7.86 -6.38
CA SER A 440 20.55 -8.08 -5.04
C SER A 440 20.37 -6.80 -4.22
N LEU A 441 20.97 -5.71 -4.64
CA LEU A 441 20.75 -4.39 -4.07
C LEU A 441 19.48 -3.83 -4.67
N THR A 442 18.42 -3.76 -3.89
CA THR A 442 17.08 -3.31 -4.31
C THR A 442 16.56 -2.27 -3.35
N TYR A 443 15.72 -1.38 -3.88
CA TYR A 443 15.15 -0.29 -3.10
C TYR A 443 14.01 -0.73 -2.16
N ASP A 444 13.27 -1.78 -2.54
CA ASP A 444 12.12 -2.28 -1.77
C ASP A 444 12.00 -3.81 -1.84
N ILE A 445 10.80 -4.34 -1.52
CA ILE A 445 10.54 -5.78 -1.53
C ILE A 445 10.75 -6.39 -2.91
N THR A 446 11.21 -7.63 -2.90
CA THR A 446 11.61 -8.37 -4.11
C THR A 446 10.61 -9.47 -4.50
N ALA A 447 9.51 -9.62 -3.73
CA ALA A 447 8.45 -10.58 -4.02
C ALA A 447 7.07 -10.03 -3.63
N TRP A 448 6.08 -10.23 -4.49
CA TRP A 448 4.71 -9.71 -4.34
C TRP A 448 3.62 -10.56 -4.99
N SER A 449 3.96 -11.69 -5.61
CA SER A 449 3.06 -12.48 -6.47
C SER A 449 1.68 -12.73 -5.85
N LEU A 450 0.63 -12.28 -6.52
CA LEU A 450 -0.74 -12.26 -6.00
C LEU A 450 -1.30 -13.62 -5.61
N PRO A 451 -1.00 -14.76 -6.29
CA PRO A 451 -1.45 -16.07 -5.81
C PRO A 451 -1.00 -16.37 -4.38
N TYR A 452 0.22 -16.00 -4.02
CA TYR A 452 0.72 -16.18 -2.65
C TYR A 452 0.12 -15.14 -1.68
N ALA A 453 0.07 -13.86 -2.09
CA ALA A 453 -0.50 -12.78 -1.27
C ALA A 453 -1.97 -13.02 -0.92
N TYR A 454 -2.72 -13.70 -1.78
CA TYR A 454 -4.13 -14.05 -1.57
C TYR A 454 -4.35 -15.49 -1.06
N GLY A 455 -3.28 -16.28 -0.88
CA GLY A 455 -3.40 -17.67 -0.41
C GLY A 455 -4.22 -18.57 -1.36
N LEU A 456 -4.06 -18.40 -2.67
CA LEU A 456 -4.85 -19.09 -3.69
C LEU A 456 -4.09 -20.28 -4.27
N ASP A 457 -4.84 -21.33 -4.65
CA ASP A 457 -4.32 -22.37 -5.52
C ASP A 457 -4.17 -21.81 -6.93
N ALA A 458 -3.00 -21.98 -7.56
CA ALA A 458 -2.74 -21.40 -8.88
C ALA A 458 -1.86 -22.26 -9.77
N ILE A 459 -2.07 -22.15 -11.11
CA ILE A 459 -1.21 -22.69 -12.16
C ILE A 459 -0.84 -21.57 -13.13
N ALA A 460 0.46 -21.31 -13.33
CA ALA A 460 0.96 -20.45 -14.40
C ALA A 460 1.22 -21.30 -15.66
N SER A 461 0.40 -21.11 -16.68
CA SER A 461 0.46 -21.89 -17.95
C SER A 461 1.21 -21.16 -19.04
N GLU A 462 2.12 -21.86 -19.73
CA GLU A 462 2.80 -21.35 -20.94
C GLU A 462 1.89 -21.35 -22.19
N SER A 463 0.68 -21.88 -22.05
CA SER A 463 -0.34 -21.92 -23.12
C SER A 463 -1.52 -20.99 -22.77
N LEU A 464 -2.15 -20.43 -23.80
CA LEU A 464 -3.41 -19.73 -23.62
C LEU A 464 -4.51 -20.72 -23.20
N VAL A 465 -5.21 -20.40 -22.13
CA VAL A 465 -6.33 -21.19 -21.60
C VAL A 465 -7.63 -20.45 -21.90
N THR A 466 -8.55 -21.14 -22.57
CA THR A 466 -9.87 -20.57 -22.91
C THR A 466 -10.83 -20.73 -21.74
N GLY A 467 -11.46 -19.65 -21.34
CA GLY A 467 -12.50 -19.61 -20.31
C GLY A 467 -13.90 -19.36 -20.88
N LYS A 468 -14.87 -19.22 -19.99
CA LYS A 468 -16.26 -18.79 -20.27
C LYS A 468 -16.59 -17.56 -19.42
N ALA A 469 -17.68 -16.86 -19.75
CA ALA A 469 -18.17 -15.76 -18.93
C ALA A 469 -18.46 -16.22 -17.48
N LEU A 470 -18.15 -15.36 -16.51
CA LEU A 470 -18.51 -15.62 -15.11
C LEU A 470 -20.01 -15.52 -14.91
N THR A 471 -20.53 -16.41 -14.08
CA THR A 471 -21.92 -16.34 -13.60
C THR A 471 -21.88 -15.95 -12.13
N LYS A 472 -22.47 -14.81 -11.76
CA LYS A 472 -22.62 -14.40 -10.36
C LYS A 472 -23.79 -15.16 -9.76
N THR A 473 -23.58 -15.77 -8.59
CA THR A 473 -24.64 -16.39 -7.80
C THR A 473 -24.93 -15.49 -6.61
N GLU A 474 -26.17 -15.07 -6.45
CA GLU A 474 -26.58 -14.32 -5.26
C GLU A 474 -26.90 -15.31 -4.13
N VAL A 475 -26.41 -15.00 -2.94
CA VAL A 475 -26.75 -15.69 -1.70
C VAL A 475 -28.04 -15.11 -1.15
N LYS A 476 -29.00 -15.97 -0.86
CA LYS A 476 -30.28 -15.58 -0.28
C LYS A 476 -30.62 -16.49 0.89
N ASN A 477 -30.70 -15.92 2.08
CA ASN A 477 -31.14 -16.60 3.30
C ASN A 477 -32.56 -16.17 3.66
N GLU A 478 -33.29 -17.09 4.29
CA GLU A 478 -34.62 -16.83 4.85
C GLU A 478 -34.71 -17.37 6.28
N ALA A 479 -35.54 -16.72 7.11
CA ALA A 479 -35.78 -17.20 8.46
C ALA A 479 -36.56 -18.53 8.45
N VAL A 480 -36.01 -19.54 9.10
CA VAL A 480 -36.64 -20.88 9.17
C VAL A 480 -37.33 -21.07 10.50
N LYS A 481 -38.65 -21.32 10.43
CA LYS A 481 -39.46 -21.57 11.61
C LYS A 481 -38.96 -22.82 12.34
N GLY A 482 -38.65 -22.66 13.63
CA GLY A 482 -38.18 -23.78 14.47
C GLY A 482 -36.67 -24.02 14.41
N ALA A 483 -35.90 -23.18 13.68
CA ALA A 483 -34.46 -23.24 13.75
C ALA A 483 -33.96 -22.98 15.17
N VAL A 484 -33.09 -23.86 15.65
CA VAL A 484 -32.42 -23.78 16.96
C VAL A 484 -31.15 -22.96 16.84
N ALA A 485 -30.49 -23.06 15.71
CA ALA A 485 -29.29 -22.27 15.38
C ALA A 485 -29.16 -22.06 13.87
N TYR A 486 -28.28 -21.14 13.51
CA TYR A 486 -27.78 -20.89 12.17
C TYR A 486 -26.26 -21.03 12.16
N LEU A 487 -25.72 -21.73 11.16
CA LEU A 487 -24.29 -21.99 11.01
C LEU A 487 -23.75 -21.17 9.85
N ALA A 488 -22.54 -20.63 10.01
CA ALA A 488 -21.79 -19.98 8.94
C ALA A 488 -20.33 -20.46 8.95
N ASP A 489 -19.68 -20.44 7.79
CA ASP A 489 -18.27 -20.79 7.65
C ASP A 489 -17.36 -19.78 8.34
N TRP A 490 -16.11 -20.18 8.58
CA TRP A 490 -15.05 -19.31 9.08
C TRP A 490 -13.76 -19.60 8.32
N ASN A 491 -13.55 -18.86 7.21
CA ASN A 491 -12.40 -19.12 6.35
C ASN A 491 -11.93 -17.87 5.55
N SER A 492 -12.52 -16.70 5.80
CA SER A 492 -12.22 -15.49 5.02
C SER A 492 -12.47 -14.20 5.82
N MET A 493 -11.95 -13.08 5.29
CA MET A 493 -12.24 -11.74 5.82
C MET A 493 -13.72 -11.36 5.72
N LYS A 494 -14.46 -11.94 4.78
CA LYS A 494 -15.89 -11.74 4.66
C LYS A 494 -16.64 -12.30 5.87
N ASP A 495 -16.27 -13.51 6.33
CA ASP A 495 -16.81 -14.13 7.54
C ASP A 495 -16.44 -13.32 8.79
N ALA A 496 -15.21 -12.80 8.84
CA ALA A 496 -14.73 -11.95 9.92
C ALA A 496 -15.53 -10.63 10.03
N LYS A 497 -15.79 -9.97 8.92
CA LYS A 497 -16.63 -8.75 8.85
C LYS A 497 -18.06 -9.04 9.27
N PHE A 498 -18.59 -10.21 8.90
CA PHE A 498 -19.90 -10.66 9.34
C PHE A 498 -19.96 -10.86 10.86
N LEU A 499 -18.99 -11.56 11.44
CA LEU A 499 -18.85 -11.69 12.89
C LEU A 499 -18.80 -10.34 13.60
N SER A 500 -17.97 -9.42 13.10
CA SER A 500 -17.88 -8.04 13.60
C SER A 500 -19.25 -7.37 13.63
N SER A 501 -20.00 -7.46 12.55
CA SER A 501 -21.35 -6.87 12.43
C SER A 501 -22.35 -7.49 13.42
N LEU A 502 -22.29 -8.80 13.62
CA LEU A 502 -23.14 -9.50 14.61
C LEU A 502 -22.83 -9.04 16.04
N ILE A 503 -21.54 -8.98 16.41
CA ILE A 503 -21.11 -8.55 17.73
C ILE A 503 -21.55 -7.10 18.01
N GLN A 504 -21.37 -6.19 17.06
CA GLN A 504 -21.76 -4.79 17.20
C GLN A 504 -23.29 -4.61 17.33
N LYS A 505 -24.07 -5.49 16.73
CA LYS A 505 -25.54 -5.57 16.93
C LYS A 505 -25.93 -6.19 18.28
N GLY A 506 -25.00 -6.76 19.03
CA GLY A 506 -25.25 -7.47 20.28
C GLY A 506 -25.74 -8.90 20.08
N ILE A 507 -25.62 -9.44 18.87
CA ILE A 507 -25.93 -10.85 18.58
C ILE A 507 -24.78 -11.72 19.08
N ARG A 508 -25.09 -12.67 19.95
CA ARG A 508 -24.09 -13.56 20.54
C ARG A 508 -23.78 -14.71 19.60
N VAL A 509 -22.51 -14.94 19.37
CA VAL A 509 -21.98 -15.94 18.44
C VAL A 509 -21.04 -16.88 19.17
N ARG A 510 -21.12 -18.16 18.85
CA ARG A 510 -20.16 -19.18 19.27
C ARG A 510 -19.33 -19.64 18.08
N TYR A 511 -18.17 -20.26 18.34
CA TYR A 511 -17.41 -20.98 17.33
C TYR A 511 -17.10 -22.40 17.80
N ALA A 512 -16.94 -23.31 16.86
CA ALA A 512 -16.56 -24.70 17.13
C ALA A 512 -15.02 -24.85 17.15
N GLU A 513 -14.45 -25.28 18.28
CA GLU A 513 -13.02 -25.61 18.37
C GLU A 513 -12.65 -26.86 17.58
N ASN A 514 -13.59 -27.76 17.41
CA ASN A 514 -13.42 -29.06 16.72
C ASN A 514 -14.35 -29.13 15.51
N ALA A 515 -13.91 -29.80 14.46
CA ALA A 515 -14.79 -30.15 13.36
C ALA A 515 -15.91 -31.09 13.82
N PHE A 516 -17.09 -30.98 13.22
CA PHE A 516 -18.25 -31.82 13.56
C PHE A 516 -19.08 -32.17 12.31
N VAL A 517 -19.96 -33.13 12.46
CA VAL A 517 -20.89 -33.54 11.40
C VAL A 517 -22.31 -33.29 11.89
N LEU A 518 -23.12 -32.60 11.09
CA LEU A 518 -24.53 -32.35 11.38
C LEU A 518 -25.36 -32.54 10.11
N ASN A 519 -26.41 -33.36 10.18
CA ASN A 519 -27.24 -33.74 9.03
C ASN A 519 -26.41 -34.26 7.85
N SER A 520 -25.39 -35.07 8.13
CA SER A 520 -24.44 -35.64 7.16
C SER A 520 -23.57 -34.59 6.43
N VAL A 521 -23.53 -33.31 6.87
CA VAL A 521 -22.66 -32.27 6.37
C VAL A 521 -21.49 -32.08 7.35
N ASN A 522 -20.26 -32.01 6.81
CA ASN A 522 -19.06 -31.71 7.59
C ASN A 522 -18.93 -30.22 7.80
N TYR A 523 -18.64 -29.80 9.01
CA TYR A 523 -18.34 -28.43 9.40
C TYR A 523 -16.93 -28.38 9.97
N GLU A 524 -16.15 -27.42 9.51
CA GLU A 524 -14.75 -27.26 9.90
C GLU A 524 -14.62 -26.52 11.25
N LYS A 525 -13.42 -26.60 11.83
CA LYS A 525 -13.03 -25.78 12.98
C LYS A 525 -13.25 -24.30 12.68
N GLY A 526 -13.66 -23.51 13.66
CA GLY A 526 -13.99 -22.12 13.50
C GLY A 526 -15.42 -21.84 13.07
N THR A 527 -16.18 -22.84 12.56
CA THR A 527 -17.58 -22.65 12.15
C THR A 527 -18.35 -21.83 13.18
N LEU A 528 -18.95 -20.73 12.75
CA LEU A 528 -19.76 -19.86 13.58
C LEU A 528 -21.13 -20.51 13.86
N ILE A 529 -21.54 -20.49 15.12
CA ILE A 529 -22.79 -21.12 15.61
C ILE A 529 -23.59 -20.03 16.31
N ILE A 530 -24.67 -19.58 15.67
CA ILE A 530 -25.54 -18.49 16.17
C ILE A 530 -26.82 -19.15 16.69
N THR A 531 -26.87 -19.38 18.02
CA THR A 531 -27.99 -20.11 18.63
C THR A 531 -29.14 -19.16 19.01
N ARG A 532 -30.35 -19.66 18.89
CA ARG A 532 -31.53 -18.99 19.42
C ARG A 532 -31.48 -18.88 20.95
N GLY A 533 -30.86 -19.90 21.63
CA GLY A 533 -30.73 -19.93 23.10
C GLY A 533 -29.88 -18.79 23.65
N ASP A 534 -28.73 -18.48 23.00
CA ASP A 534 -27.87 -17.35 23.38
C ASP A 534 -28.50 -15.99 23.07
N ASN A 535 -29.43 -15.93 22.12
CA ASN A 535 -30.06 -14.70 21.61
C ASN A 535 -31.55 -14.59 21.95
N ARG A 536 -32.02 -15.28 22.99
CA ARG A 536 -33.43 -15.31 23.42
C ARG A 536 -33.95 -13.94 23.85
N ASP A 537 -33.06 -13.08 24.37
CA ASP A 537 -33.40 -11.76 24.88
C ASP A 537 -33.22 -10.66 23.79
N TYR A 538 -32.77 -11.05 22.59
CA TYR A 538 -32.63 -10.16 21.43
C TYR A 538 -33.93 -10.18 20.60
N THR A 539 -34.68 -9.12 20.63
CA THR A 539 -36.06 -9.03 20.11
C THR A 539 -36.17 -9.32 18.62
N GLU A 540 -35.21 -8.78 17.83
CA GLU A 540 -35.21 -8.83 16.36
C GLU A 540 -34.58 -10.12 15.81
N PHE A 541 -34.14 -11.08 16.67
CA PHE A 541 -33.60 -12.34 16.22
C PHE A 541 -34.72 -13.28 15.70
N PRO A 542 -34.57 -13.97 14.50
CA PRO A 542 -33.37 -14.00 13.64
C PRO A 542 -33.40 -12.95 12.50
N GLY A 543 -34.29 -11.96 12.53
CA GLY A 543 -34.45 -10.99 11.44
C GLY A 543 -33.15 -10.28 11.08
N ASP A 544 -32.51 -9.63 12.05
CA ASP A 544 -31.25 -8.90 11.84
C ASP A 544 -30.11 -9.83 11.39
N LEU A 545 -30.04 -11.06 11.92
CA LEU A 545 -29.06 -12.05 11.46
C LEU A 545 -29.20 -12.35 9.96
N ILE A 546 -30.43 -12.62 9.50
CA ILE A 546 -30.73 -12.93 8.10
C ILE A 546 -30.44 -11.72 7.20
N GLN A 547 -30.84 -10.52 7.65
CA GLN A 547 -30.57 -9.29 6.91
C GLN A 547 -29.07 -9.08 6.72
N LEU A 548 -28.28 -9.10 7.79
CA LEU A 548 -26.82 -8.94 7.72
C LEU A 548 -26.15 -10.00 6.84
N ALA A 549 -26.58 -11.25 6.95
CA ALA A 549 -26.05 -12.32 6.10
C ALA A 549 -26.36 -12.11 4.61
N ASN A 550 -27.55 -11.65 4.27
CA ASN A 550 -27.90 -11.33 2.88
C ASN A 550 -27.14 -10.11 2.34
N GLU A 551 -27.03 -9.05 3.13
CA GLU A 551 -26.29 -7.83 2.75
C GLU A 551 -24.81 -8.12 2.49
N GLN A 552 -24.22 -9.03 3.26
CA GLN A 552 -22.80 -9.40 3.14
C GLN A 552 -22.57 -10.66 2.29
N GLY A 553 -23.64 -11.28 1.76
CA GLY A 553 -23.54 -12.48 0.93
C GLY A 553 -23.02 -13.71 1.68
N ILE A 554 -23.28 -13.81 2.99
CA ILE A 554 -22.92 -14.96 3.83
C ILE A 554 -23.99 -16.05 3.70
N GLN A 555 -23.62 -17.26 3.39
CA GLN A 555 -24.54 -18.41 3.39
C GLN A 555 -24.77 -18.92 4.81
N LEU A 556 -26.00 -18.92 5.25
CA LEU A 556 -26.40 -19.50 6.54
C LEU A 556 -27.04 -20.88 6.35
N THR A 557 -26.69 -21.83 7.21
CA THR A 557 -27.32 -23.12 7.28
C THR A 557 -28.16 -23.21 8.56
N PRO A 558 -29.50 -23.15 8.45
CA PRO A 558 -30.39 -23.30 9.61
C PRO A 558 -30.44 -24.77 10.07
N THR A 559 -30.53 -25.00 11.39
CA THR A 559 -30.67 -26.32 11.96
C THR A 559 -31.78 -26.37 13.03
N PRO A 560 -32.61 -27.43 13.06
CA PRO A 560 -33.65 -27.60 14.08
C PRO A 560 -33.11 -28.25 15.37
N THR A 561 -31.83 -28.62 15.42
CA THR A 561 -31.23 -29.30 16.57
C THR A 561 -29.83 -28.77 16.86
N GLY A 562 -29.44 -28.82 18.15
CA GLY A 562 -28.07 -28.59 18.60
C GLY A 562 -27.31 -29.89 18.89
N MET A 563 -27.95 -31.07 18.67
CA MET A 563 -27.30 -32.38 18.77
C MET A 563 -26.68 -32.75 17.42
N VAL A 564 -25.36 -32.98 17.39
CA VAL A 564 -24.62 -33.29 16.18
C VAL A 564 -24.53 -34.79 15.92
N ASP A 565 -24.34 -35.18 14.66
CA ASP A 565 -24.18 -36.63 14.30
C ASP A 565 -22.83 -37.18 14.78
N LYS A 566 -21.80 -36.32 14.79
CA LYS A 566 -20.45 -36.63 15.24
C LYS A 566 -19.73 -35.35 15.68
N GLY A 567 -19.00 -35.38 16.77
CA GLY A 567 -18.24 -34.28 17.34
C GLY A 567 -18.91 -33.75 18.62
N ASN A 568 -18.84 -32.40 18.82
CA ASN A 568 -19.30 -31.76 20.03
C ASN A 568 -20.64 -31.05 19.81
N ASP A 569 -21.66 -31.37 20.62
CA ASP A 569 -22.94 -30.66 20.60
C ASP A 569 -22.80 -29.17 20.95
N PHE A 570 -23.76 -28.33 20.55
CA PHE A 570 -23.67 -26.86 20.68
C PHE A 570 -23.57 -26.37 22.14
N GLY A 571 -23.91 -27.17 23.11
CA GLY A 571 -23.71 -26.87 24.53
C GLY A 571 -22.39 -27.36 25.13
N SER A 572 -21.51 -27.97 24.34
CA SER A 572 -20.20 -28.45 24.77
C SER A 572 -19.27 -27.30 25.16
N SER A 573 -18.33 -27.61 26.09
CA SER A 573 -17.21 -26.67 26.41
C SER A 573 -16.28 -26.38 25.24
N SER A 574 -16.27 -27.23 24.19
CA SER A 574 -15.55 -26.98 22.93
C SER A 574 -16.33 -26.16 21.92
N VAL A 575 -17.51 -25.64 22.29
CA VAL A 575 -18.27 -24.65 21.48
C VAL A 575 -18.25 -23.33 22.25
N LYS A 576 -17.24 -22.52 21.96
CA LYS A 576 -16.90 -21.32 22.73
C LYS A 576 -17.76 -20.13 22.35
N LEU A 577 -18.17 -19.33 23.35
CA LEU A 577 -18.83 -18.05 23.12
C LEU A 577 -17.77 -17.01 22.82
N ILE A 578 -17.88 -16.33 21.69
CA ILE A 578 -16.98 -15.24 21.33
C ILE A 578 -17.29 -14.02 22.20
N GLN A 579 -16.28 -13.52 22.91
CA GLN A 579 -16.35 -12.28 23.67
C GLN A 579 -16.10 -11.09 22.75
N ALA A 580 -16.79 -9.98 22.98
CA ALA A 580 -16.55 -8.73 22.27
C ALA A 580 -15.28 -8.06 22.83
N PRO A 581 -14.14 -8.04 22.10
CA PRO A 581 -12.93 -7.44 22.63
C PRO A 581 -13.02 -5.91 22.65
N LYS A 582 -12.49 -5.30 23.71
CA LYS A 582 -12.18 -3.88 23.75
C LYS A 582 -10.71 -3.71 23.38
N VAL A 583 -10.47 -3.07 22.23
CA VAL A 583 -9.16 -3.08 21.57
C VAL A 583 -8.49 -1.73 21.70
N ALA A 584 -7.22 -1.74 22.12
CA ALA A 584 -6.30 -0.61 22.05
C ALA A 584 -5.14 -0.90 21.10
N VAL A 585 -4.64 0.14 20.44
CA VAL A 585 -3.42 0.13 19.61
C VAL A 585 -2.45 1.17 20.14
N LEU A 586 -1.21 0.80 20.38
CA LEU A 586 -0.15 1.76 20.74
C LEU A 586 0.24 2.57 19.51
N MET A 587 0.42 3.87 19.71
CA MET A 587 0.86 4.82 18.70
C MET A 587 1.80 5.87 19.28
N GLY A 588 2.44 6.67 18.46
CA GLY A 588 3.32 7.78 18.88
C GLY A 588 4.74 7.59 18.34
N GLU A 589 5.68 8.41 18.81
CA GLU A 589 7.06 8.52 18.31
C GLU A 589 7.84 7.19 18.29
N GLU A 590 7.49 6.25 19.14
CA GLU A 590 8.12 4.94 19.26
C GLU A 590 7.55 3.89 18.30
N ALA A 591 6.40 4.18 17.68
CA ALA A 591 5.70 3.28 16.76
C ALA A 591 5.95 3.65 15.31
N SER A 592 6.10 2.65 14.43
CA SER A 592 6.03 2.86 12.99
C SER A 592 4.67 3.42 12.61
N SER A 593 4.63 4.65 12.08
CA SER A 593 3.38 5.28 11.67
C SER A 593 2.67 4.46 10.58
N LEU A 594 3.42 3.89 9.64
CA LEU A 594 2.86 3.05 8.58
C LEU A 594 2.19 1.79 9.14
N ASN A 595 2.83 1.13 10.09
CA ASN A 595 2.26 -0.09 10.68
C ASN A 595 1.05 0.21 11.60
N VAL A 596 1.09 1.32 12.36
CA VAL A 596 -0.10 1.82 13.07
C VAL A 596 -1.23 2.09 12.08
N GLY A 597 -0.93 2.70 10.96
CA GLY A 597 -1.90 2.98 9.89
C GLY A 597 -2.52 1.74 9.29
N GLU A 598 -1.73 0.70 9.03
CA GLU A 598 -2.22 -0.60 8.53
C GLU A 598 -3.23 -1.21 9.50
N VAL A 599 -2.94 -1.20 10.81
CA VAL A 599 -3.84 -1.69 11.85
C VAL A 599 -5.09 -0.82 11.92
N TRP A 600 -4.96 0.51 11.97
CA TRP A 600 -6.10 1.43 12.03
C TRP A 600 -7.04 1.26 10.84
N HIS A 601 -6.50 1.32 9.63
CA HIS A 601 -7.26 1.11 8.38
C HIS A 601 -7.94 -0.27 8.35
N PHE A 602 -7.25 -1.31 8.84
CA PHE A 602 -7.81 -2.64 8.92
C PHE A 602 -9.08 -2.66 9.79
N PHE A 603 -9.04 -2.06 10.97
CA PHE A 603 -10.19 -2.01 11.86
C PHE A 603 -11.36 -1.23 11.29
N GLU A 604 -11.12 -0.05 10.74
CA GLU A 604 -12.20 0.82 10.27
C GLU A 604 -12.76 0.42 8.90
N ASN A 605 -11.88 0.08 7.94
CA ASN A 605 -12.30 -0.11 6.55
C ASN A 605 -12.50 -1.58 6.15
N GLN A 606 -11.76 -2.50 6.76
CA GLN A 606 -11.81 -3.91 6.37
C GLN A 606 -12.66 -4.75 7.33
N LEU A 607 -12.44 -4.63 8.63
CA LEU A 607 -13.17 -5.38 9.66
C LEU A 607 -14.46 -4.69 10.11
N ASN A 608 -14.51 -3.35 10.04
CA ASN A 608 -15.55 -2.51 10.60
C ASN A 608 -15.78 -2.82 12.10
N TYR A 609 -14.71 -2.72 12.91
CA TYR A 609 -14.73 -2.97 14.34
C TYR A 609 -14.07 -1.83 15.11
N PRO A 610 -14.64 -1.36 16.25
CA PRO A 610 -14.10 -0.23 16.98
C PRO A 610 -12.72 -0.53 17.57
N VAL A 611 -11.82 0.46 17.48
CA VAL A 611 -10.47 0.43 18.05
C VAL A 611 -10.16 1.78 18.68
N SER A 612 -9.38 1.79 19.77
CA SER A 612 -8.87 3.00 20.39
C SER A 612 -7.37 3.11 20.20
N MET A 613 -6.91 4.23 19.68
CA MET A 613 -5.49 4.53 19.60
C MET A 613 -5.02 5.19 20.90
N ILE A 614 -3.92 4.71 21.47
CA ILE A 614 -3.35 5.17 22.75
C ILE A 614 -1.92 5.61 22.48
N GLN A 615 -1.58 6.83 22.89
CA GLN A 615 -0.20 7.32 22.85
C GLN A 615 0.68 6.46 23.77
N SER A 616 1.87 6.06 23.30
CA SER A 616 2.83 5.30 24.11
C SER A 616 3.21 6.03 25.38
N GLY A 617 3.30 7.37 25.35
CA GLY A 617 3.57 8.20 26.51
C GLY A 617 2.45 8.21 27.58
N ASP A 618 1.23 7.81 27.25
CA ASP A 618 0.08 7.72 28.17
C ASP A 618 -0.15 6.30 28.70
N PHE A 619 0.73 5.37 28.36
CA PHE A 619 0.63 3.98 28.77
C PHE A 619 0.67 3.85 30.30
N SER A 620 -0.37 3.28 30.88
CA SER A 620 -0.49 3.05 32.33
C SER A 620 -1.41 1.87 32.64
N LYS A 621 -1.33 1.38 33.88
CA LYS A 621 -2.22 0.31 34.37
C LYS A 621 -3.71 0.70 34.31
N GLU A 622 -4.01 1.96 34.60
CA GLU A 622 -5.36 2.51 34.62
C GLU A 622 -5.94 2.55 33.20
N VAL A 623 -5.13 2.92 32.21
CA VAL A 623 -5.52 2.91 30.80
C VAL A 623 -5.78 1.49 30.32
N LEU A 624 -4.87 0.56 30.62
CA LEU A 624 -4.99 -0.86 30.22
C LEU A 624 -6.25 -1.52 30.82
N ALA A 625 -6.67 -1.14 32.03
CA ALA A 625 -7.86 -1.70 32.68
C ALA A 625 -9.16 -1.51 31.88
N SER A 626 -9.20 -0.58 30.92
CA SER A 626 -10.35 -0.31 30.06
C SER A 626 -10.43 -1.25 28.85
N TYR A 627 -9.37 -2.01 28.57
CA TYR A 627 -9.25 -2.84 27.36
C TYR A 627 -9.04 -4.31 27.71
N SER A 628 -9.36 -5.17 26.76
CA SER A 628 -9.07 -6.61 26.85
C SER A 628 -8.02 -7.08 25.83
N VAL A 629 -7.74 -6.27 24.81
CA VAL A 629 -6.72 -6.53 23.78
C VAL A 629 -5.86 -5.29 23.61
N LEU A 630 -4.56 -5.47 23.63
CA LEU A 630 -3.55 -4.47 23.28
C LEU A 630 -2.80 -4.93 22.04
N ILE A 631 -2.82 -4.12 20.97
CA ILE A 631 -2.01 -4.33 19.78
C ILE A 631 -0.76 -3.46 19.92
N VAL A 632 0.39 -4.07 19.70
CA VAL A 632 1.71 -3.41 19.70
C VAL A 632 2.26 -3.53 18.27
N PRO A 633 2.04 -2.49 17.43
CA PRO A 633 2.57 -2.43 16.06
C PRO A 633 4.09 -2.44 16.04
N GLU A 634 4.71 -2.54 14.87
CA GLU A 634 6.15 -2.40 14.70
C GLU A 634 6.67 -1.10 15.32
N GLY A 635 7.82 -1.17 15.97
CA GLY A 635 8.44 -0.03 16.62
C GLY A 635 9.40 -0.45 17.72
N TYR A 636 10.03 0.56 18.33
CA TYR A 636 10.88 0.39 19.50
C TYR A 636 10.31 1.15 20.69
N TYR A 637 9.66 0.43 21.59
CA TYR A 637 8.94 1.01 22.73
C TYR A 637 9.83 1.04 23.99
N SER A 638 10.46 2.16 24.26
CA SER A 638 11.31 2.34 25.44
C SER A 638 10.55 2.08 26.75
N LEU A 639 9.25 2.36 26.75
CA LEU A 639 8.35 2.07 27.86
C LEU A 639 8.35 0.58 28.28
N LEU A 640 8.53 -0.35 27.34
CA LEU A 640 8.57 -1.79 27.62
C LEU A 640 9.91 -2.24 28.22
N SER A 641 10.95 -1.42 28.10
CA SER A 641 12.23 -1.61 28.77
C SER A 641 12.21 -1.09 30.22
N ASP A 642 11.22 -0.28 30.61
CA ASP A 642 11.00 0.13 31.99
C ASP A 642 10.39 -1.02 32.81
N SER A 643 11.02 -1.33 33.96
CA SER A 643 10.61 -2.47 34.77
C SER A 643 9.21 -2.32 35.40
N ALA A 644 8.77 -1.10 35.68
CA ALA A 644 7.45 -0.84 36.24
C ALA A 644 6.36 -0.96 35.19
N ALA A 645 6.56 -0.40 33.99
CA ALA A 645 5.65 -0.50 32.87
C ALA A 645 5.54 -1.96 32.38
N SER A 646 6.67 -2.64 32.18
CA SER A 646 6.73 -4.07 31.82
C SER A 646 6.06 -4.95 32.90
N GLY A 647 6.26 -4.64 34.20
CA GLY A 647 5.60 -5.32 35.32
C GLY A 647 4.07 -5.13 35.29
N SER A 648 3.60 -3.91 35.03
CA SER A 648 2.17 -3.60 34.92
C SER A 648 1.53 -4.31 33.73
N LEU A 649 2.23 -4.40 32.59
CA LEU A 649 1.77 -5.14 31.42
C LEU A 649 1.64 -6.64 31.72
N LYS A 650 2.64 -7.25 32.38
CA LYS A 650 2.62 -8.67 32.76
C LYS A 650 1.49 -8.95 33.75
N GLU A 651 1.25 -8.08 34.73
CA GLU A 651 0.11 -8.19 35.64
C GLU A 651 -1.22 -8.13 34.88
N TRP A 652 -1.39 -7.21 33.95
CA TRP A 652 -2.59 -7.06 33.15
C TRP A 652 -2.83 -8.29 32.28
N ILE A 653 -1.78 -8.82 31.61
CA ILE A 653 -1.87 -10.08 30.83
C ILE A 653 -2.28 -11.22 31.75
N SER A 654 -1.61 -11.38 32.92
CA SER A 654 -1.90 -12.47 33.86
C SER A 654 -3.35 -12.46 34.36
N ASN A 655 -3.99 -11.29 34.38
CA ASN A 655 -5.39 -11.10 34.74
C ASN A 655 -6.39 -11.23 33.58
N GLY A 656 -5.96 -11.71 32.42
CA GLY A 656 -6.81 -12.01 31.25
C GLY A 656 -6.63 -11.07 30.05
N GLY A 657 -5.69 -10.14 30.11
CA GLY A 657 -5.34 -9.29 28.96
C GLY A 657 -4.70 -10.07 27.83
N LYS A 658 -4.91 -9.63 26.61
CA LYS A 658 -4.31 -10.22 25.39
C LYS A 658 -3.42 -9.18 24.71
N VAL A 659 -2.16 -9.54 24.45
CA VAL A 659 -1.24 -8.72 23.62
C VAL A 659 -1.09 -9.36 22.25
N ILE A 660 -1.12 -8.55 21.20
CA ILE A 660 -0.76 -8.91 19.82
C ILE A 660 0.42 -8.02 19.44
N ALA A 661 1.63 -8.58 19.43
CA ALA A 661 2.86 -7.87 19.06
C ALA A 661 3.34 -8.26 17.67
N MET A 662 3.84 -7.28 16.89
CA MET A 662 4.16 -7.46 15.48
C MET A 662 5.55 -6.95 15.14
N GLY A 663 6.25 -7.66 14.25
CA GLY A 663 7.48 -7.23 13.61
C GLY A 663 8.61 -6.88 14.62
N GLU A 664 9.23 -5.73 14.44
CA GLU A 664 10.36 -5.30 15.26
C GLU A 664 10.03 -5.09 16.75
N ALA A 665 8.75 -4.83 17.11
CA ALA A 665 8.33 -4.74 18.50
C ALA A 665 8.63 -6.02 19.30
N LEU A 666 8.73 -7.18 18.62
CA LEU A 666 9.01 -8.46 19.25
C LEU A 666 10.37 -8.50 19.97
N GLY A 667 11.34 -7.69 19.55
CA GLY A 667 12.63 -7.58 20.22
C GLY A 667 12.53 -7.18 21.70
N GLN A 668 11.41 -6.62 22.13
CA GLN A 668 11.15 -6.22 23.51
C GLN A 668 10.40 -7.27 24.34
N PHE A 669 9.86 -8.30 23.67
CA PHE A 669 9.15 -9.42 24.33
C PHE A 669 10.02 -10.67 24.47
N THR A 670 11.32 -10.48 24.69
CA THR A 670 12.30 -11.54 24.78
C THR A 670 12.47 -12.06 26.22
N THR A 671 13.17 -13.18 26.35
CA THR A 671 13.53 -13.77 27.65
C THR A 671 14.34 -12.82 28.53
N GLU A 672 15.11 -11.91 27.96
CA GLU A 672 15.86 -10.88 28.68
C GLU A 672 14.93 -9.92 29.43
N ASN A 673 13.76 -9.64 28.84
CA ASN A 673 12.72 -8.82 29.44
C ASN A 673 11.68 -9.64 30.22
N GLY A 674 11.95 -10.97 30.42
CA GLY A 674 11.11 -11.90 31.17
C GLY A 674 9.82 -12.31 30.45
N PHE A 675 9.84 -12.41 29.12
CA PHE A 675 8.84 -13.05 28.25
C PHE A 675 9.41 -14.35 27.66
N GLY A 676 8.65 -15.07 26.86
CA GLY A 676 9.06 -16.38 26.38
C GLY A 676 9.82 -16.39 25.05
N LEU A 677 9.91 -15.26 24.35
CA LEU A 677 10.52 -15.20 23.04
C LEU A 677 12.05 -15.14 23.13
N LYS A 678 12.75 -15.92 22.30
CA LYS A 678 14.22 -15.95 22.25
C LYS A 678 14.69 -15.70 20.82
N VAL A 679 15.57 -14.70 20.65
CA VAL A 679 16.23 -14.43 19.37
C VAL A 679 17.15 -15.60 19.04
N LYS A 680 17.09 -16.05 17.79
CA LYS A 680 17.93 -17.12 17.30
C LYS A 680 19.26 -16.56 16.78
N SER A 681 20.37 -17.05 17.28
CA SER A 681 21.71 -16.78 16.78
C SER A 681 22.24 -17.99 15.99
N THR A 682 23.17 -17.76 15.08
CA THR A 682 23.90 -18.85 14.42
C THR A 682 24.84 -19.54 15.45
N GLU A 683 25.14 -20.82 15.22
CA GLU A 683 26.14 -21.53 16.04
C GLU A 683 27.51 -20.83 15.97
N GLU A 684 27.85 -20.23 14.83
CA GLU A 684 29.09 -19.43 14.64
C GLU A 684 29.08 -18.16 15.51
N GLU A 685 27.95 -17.43 15.58
CA GLU A 685 27.83 -16.25 16.45
C GLU A 685 27.87 -16.63 17.95
N SER A 686 27.24 -17.72 18.35
CA SER A 686 27.25 -18.21 19.72
C SER A 686 28.65 -18.73 20.14
N GLU A 687 29.36 -19.40 19.24
CA GLU A 687 30.75 -19.78 19.49
C GLU A 687 31.71 -18.59 19.53
N ASP A 688 31.47 -17.56 18.74
CA ASP A 688 32.26 -16.33 18.73
C ASP A 688 32.02 -15.47 19.95
N GLU A 689 30.77 -15.38 20.44
CA GLU A 689 30.47 -14.74 21.74
C GLU A 689 31.12 -15.48 22.93
N ASP A 690 31.09 -16.80 22.93
CA ASP A 690 31.74 -17.60 23.96
C ASP A 690 33.26 -17.54 23.86
N LYS A 691 33.84 -17.46 22.65
CA LYS A 691 35.26 -17.20 22.42
C LYS A 691 35.68 -15.80 22.88
N ALA A 692 34.81 -14.79 22.59
CA ALA A 692 35.03 -13.40 23.01
C ALA A 692 35.06 -13.22 24.54
N LYS A 693 34.22 -13.95 25.25
CA LYS A 693 34.22 -13.98 26.73
C LYS A 693 35.50 -14.65 27.30
N ASN A 694 36.12 -15.53 26.51
CA ASN A 694 37.30 -16.31 26.97
C ASN A 694 38.66 -15.80 26.47
N ASP A 695 38.73 -15.03 25.37
CA ASP A 695 39.95 -14.49 24.80
C ASP A 695 39.69 -13.22 23.96
N PRO A 696 39.67 -12.03 24.56
CA PRO A 696 39.31 -10.77 23.86
C PRO A 696 40.35 -10.34 22.79
N GLU A 697 41.55 -10.98 22.72
CA GLU A 697 42.59 -10.57 21.79
C GLU A 697 42.54 -11.33 20.44
N LYS A 698 41.63 -12.29 20.22
CA LYS A 698 41.59 -13.15 19.04
C LYS A 698 40.45 -12.85 18.03
N HIS A 699 39.77 -11.74 18.13
CA HIS A 699 38.83 -11.34 17.06
C HIS A 699 39.59 -10.77 15.86
N GLU A 700 39.96 -11.62 14.91
CA GLU A 700 40.23 -11.18 13.54
C GLU A 700 38.87 -10.87 12.87
N HIS A 701 38.42 -9.60 12.96
CA HIS A 701 37.35 -9.13 12.07
C HIS A 701 37.85 -9.31 10.63
N PRO A 702 37.11 -9.99 9.75
CA PRO A 702 37.55 -10.15 8.38
C PRO A 702 37.75 -8.76 7.76
N HIS A 703 38.91 -8.52 7.15
CA HIS A 703 39.16 -7.26 6.47
C HIS A 703 38.29 -7.19 5.22
N ILE A 704 37.20 -6.45 5.30
CA ILE A 704 36.31 -6.21 4.18
C ILE A 704 36.78 -4.95 3.45
N ALA A 705 37.06 -5.09 2.15
CA ALA A 705 37.39 -3.94 1.32
C ALA A 705 36.24 -2.92 1.32
N TYR A 706 36.57 -1.63 1.36
CA TYR A 706 35.57 -0.55 1.47
C TYR A 706 34.45 -0.67 0.41
N ASN A 707 34.82 -0.94 -0.84
CA ASN A 707 33.87 -1.11 -1.94
C ASN A 707 33.06 -2.42 -1.92
N ALA A 708 33.33 -3.32 -0.98
CA ALA A 708 32.61 -4.58 -0.81
C ALA A 708 31.64 -4.56 0.38
N GLN A 709 31.69 -3.53 1.22
CA GLN A 709 30.91 -3.46 2.46
C GLN A 709 29.41 -3.61 2.24
N GLU A 710 28.86 -2.90 1.25
CA GLU A 710 27.42 -2.97 0.92
C GLU A 710 27.03 -4.39 0.46
N ARG A 711 27.88 -5.04 -0.34
CA ARG A 711 27.69 -6.42 -0.81
C ARG A 711 27.83 -7.46 0.31
N GLU A 712 28.61 -7.18 1.33
CA GLU A 712 28.67 -8.02 2.53
C GLU A 712 27.42 -7.83 3.40
N TYR A 713 26.97 -6.57 3.58
CA TYR A 713 25.77 -6.27 4.34
C TYR A 713 24.52 -6.96 3.78
N ILE A 714 24.32 -6.95 2.45
CA ILE A 714 23.14 -7.55 1.82
C ILE A 714 23.02 -9.06 2.06
N LYS A 715 24.14 -9.76 2.37
CA LYS A 715 24.11 -11.17 2.71
C LYS A 715 23.36 -11.46 4.02
N GLN A 716 23.28 -10.47 4.89
CA GLN A 716 22.64 -10.58 6.21
C GLN A 716 21.16 -10.14 6.19
N THR A 717 20.65 -9.66 5.05
CA THR A 717 19.31 -9.10 4.93
C THR A 717 18.34 -10.01 4.19
N ILE A 718 17.04 -9.80 4.44
CA ILE A 718 15.93 -10.31 3.62
C ILE A 718 15.15 -9.10 3.16
N THR A 719 15.12 -8.87 1.85
CA THR A 719 14.48 -7.71 1.24
C THR A 719 13.11 -8.08 0.65
N GLY A 720 12.15 -8.40 1.53
CA GLY A 720 10.80 -8.75 1.12
C GLY A 720 10.72 -10.05 0.33
N ALA A 721 10.94 -11.19 0.99
CA ALA A 721 10.91 -12.52 0.39
C ALA A 721 9.74 -13.36 0.93
N ILE A 722 9.15 -14.19 0.07
CA ILE A 722 8.03 -15.07 0.40
C ILE A 722 8.56 -16.44 0.83
N PHE A 723 8.23 -16.83 2.06
CA PHE A 723 8.50 -18.15 2.61
C PHE A 723 7.20 -18.95 2.79
N LYS A 724 7.27 -20.26 2.50
CA LYS A 724 6.18 -21.16 2.80
C LYS A 724 6.38 -21.72 4.20
N CYS A 725 5.41 -21.47 5.07
CA CYS A 725 5.41 -21.87 6.46
C CYS A 725 4.55 -23.11 6.67
N LYS A 726 4.94 -23.95 7.63
CA LYS A 726 4.10 -25.03 8.15
C LYS A 726 3.10 -24.44 9.13
N VAL A 727 1.89 -25.02 9.15
CA VAL A 727 0.78 -24.59 10.01
C VAL A 727 0.35 -25.71 10.95
N GLU A 728 0.28 -25.40 12.25
CA GLU A 728 -0.36 -26.25 13.26
C GLU A 728 -1.86 -25.92 13.28
N THR A 729 -2.66 -26.71 12.58
CA THR A 729 -4.06 -26.42 12.26
C THR A 729 -5.05 -26.65 13.42
N THR A 730 -4.62 -27.14 14.59
CA THR A 730 -5.51 -27.37 15.72
C THR A 730 -5.64 -26.18 16.66
N ASN A 731 -4.71 -25.20 16.56
CA ASN A 731 -4.77 -23.97 17.32
C ASN A 731 -5.79 -22.99 16.71
N PRO A 732 -6.61 -22.29 17.51
CA PRO A 732 -7.57 -21.30 17.01
C PRO A 732 -6.96 -20.19 16.13
N LEU A 733 -5.69 -19.82 16.31
CA LEU A 733 -4.98 -18.89 15.44
C LEU A 733 -4.92 -19.35 13.97
N ALA A 734 -4.95 -20.68 13.75
CA ALA A 734 -4.84 -21.27 12.42
C ALA A 734 -6.20 -21.64 11.79
N PHE A 735 -7.34 -21.32 12.42
CA PHE A 735 -8.65 -21.66 11.85
C PHE A 735 -8.90 -20.91 10.55
N GLY A 736 -9.43 -21.62 9.57
CA GLY A 736 -9.58 -21.15 8.19
C GLY A 736 -8.37 -21.38 7.30
N TYR A 737 -7.22 -21.83 7.85
CA TYR A 737 -6.02 -22.18 7.10
C TYR A 737 -5.89 -23.70 6.90
N GLY A 738 -5.20 -24.08 5.82
CA GLY A 738 -4.72 -25.44 5.59
C GLY A 738 -3.39 -25.71 6.29
N ASP A 739 -2.61 -26.64 5.73
CA ASP A 739 -1.31 -27.08 6.28
C ASP A 739 -0.14 -26.16 5.96
N SER A 740 -0.36 -25.11 5.21
CA SER A 740 0.67 -24.15 4.79
C SER A 740 0.15 -22.71 4.76
N TYR A 741 1.05 -21.77 5.03
CA TYR A 741 0.87 -20.34 4.99
C TYR A 741 2.04 -19.71 4.22
N TYR A 742 1.80 -18.61 3.53
CA TYR A 742 2.84 -17.82 2.86
C TYR A 742 3.12 -16.56 3.65
N SER A 743 4.33 -16.46 4.23
CA SER A 743 4.77 -15.27 4.95
C SER A 743 5.66 -14.41 4.08
N LEU A 744 5.44 -13.10 4.12
CA LEU A 744 6.33 -12.11 3.50
C LEU A 744 7.30 -11.62 4.58
N LYS A 745 8.54 -12.07 4.51
CA LYS A 745 9.59 -11.65 5.45
C LYS A 745 10.33 -10.42 4.95
N LEU A 746 10.46 -9.44 5.84
CA LEU A 746 11.17 -8.18 5.59
C LEU A 746 12.49 -8.06 6.36
N SER A 747 12.77 -9.00 7.26
CA SER A 747 13.94 -9.00 8.13
C SER A 747 14.59 -10.37 8.18
N GLY A 748 15.92 -10.40 8.35
CA GLY A 748 16.70 -11.59 8.63
C GLY A 748 16.54 -12.11 10.05
N THR A 749 15.92 -11.34 10.95
CA THR A 749 15.69 -11.73 12.35
C THR A 749 14.84 -12.99 12.43
N ALA A 750 15.29 -13.92 13.24
CA ALA A 750 14.60 -15.18 13.50
C ALA A 750 14.47 -15.41 15.01
N TYR A 751 13.41 -16.14 15.39
CA TYR A 751 13.16 -16.50 16.78
C TYR A 751 13.07 -18.01 16.92
N GLU A 752 13.55 -18.52 18.07
CA GLU A 752 13.42 -19.92 18.43
C GLU A 752 11.95 -20.30 18.66
N PHE A 753 11.65 -21.59 18.66
CA PHE A 753 10.35 -22.06 19.09
C PHE A 753 10.10 -21.75 20.57
N LEU A 754 8.91 -21.32 20.89
CA LEU A 754 8.50 -21.11 22.28
C LEU A 754 8.58 -22.45 23.05
N GLU A 755 9.29 -22.46 24.16
CA GLU A 755 9.41 -23.64 25.03
C GLU A 755 8.10 -23.93 25.76
N ASN A 756 7.40 -22.88 26.22
CA ASN A 756 6.18 -22.96 27.01
C ASN A 756 5.00 -22.26 26.28
N GLY A 757 4.83 -22.54 25.00
CA GLY A 757 3.81 -21.91 24.17
C GLY A 757 3.41 -22.77 22.98
N ALA A 758 2.50 -22.23 22.15
CA ALA A 758 2.11 -22.83 20.89
C ALA A 758 2.90 -22.20 19.73
N ASN A 759 3.59 -23.02 18.96
CA ASN A 759 4.28 -22.64 17.72
C ASN A 759 3.33 -22.93 16.56
N VAL A 760 2.54 -21.93 16.17
CA VAL A 760 1.38 -22.11 15.28
C VAL A 760 1.78 -22.09 13.82
N MET A 761 2.64 -21.14 13.43
CA MET A 761 3.22 -21.10 12.09
C MET A 761 4.74 -20.97 12.21
N TYR A 762 5.45 -21.75 11.42
CA TYR A 762 6.92 -21.85 11.56
C TYR A 762 7.59 -22.30 10.27
N LEU A 763 8.89 -22.02 10.17
CA LEU A 763 9.75 -22.55 9.12
C LEU A 763 10.32 -23.91 9.58
N GLU A 764 10.33 -24.88 8.66
CA GLU A 764 10.88 -26.21 8.89
C GLU A 764 12.41 -26.23 8.89
N GLU A 765 13.04 -27.41 9.11
CA GLU A 765 14.49 -27.65 9.03
C GLU A 765 15.12 -27.11 7.72
N LYS A 766 14.37 -27.18 6.62
CA LYS A 766 14.73 -26.65 5.32
C LYS A 766 13.70 -25.61 4.89
N PRO A 767 13.93 -24.35 5.22
CA PRO A 767 13.00 -23.28 4.86
C PRO A 767 12.76 -23.24 3.34
N GLU A 768 11.50 -23.19 2.94
CA GLU A 768 11.13 -23.10 1.53
C GLU A 768 10.99 -21.62 1.13
N LEU A 769 12.07 -21.04 0.60
CA LEU A 769 12.04 -19.73 -0.05
C LEU A 769 11.33 -19.86 -1.40
N ILE A 770 10.17 -19.22 -1.52
CA ILE A 770 9.32 -19.33 -2.72
C ILE A 770 9.72 -18.30 -3.77
N ALA A 771 9.87 -17.03 -3.37
CA ALA A 771 10.18 -15.93 -4.26
C ALA A 771 10.88 -14.81 -3.49
N GLY A 772 11.60 -13.94 -4.20
CA GLY A 772 12.31 -12.81 -3.65
C GLY A 772 13.73 -13.14 -3.20
N PHE A 773 14.38 -12.13 -2.63
CA PHE A 773 15.79 -12.22 -2.20
C PHE A 773 15.88 -12.43 -0.68
N ALA A 774 16.70 -13.38 -0.30
CA ALA A 774 17.17 -13.57 1.06
C ALA A 774 18.67 -13.84 1.04
N GLY A 775 19.44 -13.05 1.78
CA GLY A 775 20.89 -13.17 1.85
C GLY A 775 21.33 -14.50 2.45
N CYS A 776 22.48 -14.99 2.03
CA CYS A 776 22.94 -16.34 2.40
C CYS A 776 23.22 -16.48 3.90
N GLU A 777 23.68 -15.43 4.58
CA GLU A 777 23.87 -15.42 6.03
C GLU A 777 22.53 -15.35 6.77
N ALA A 778 21.61 -14.44 6.32
CA ALA A 778 20.27 -14.38 6.87
C ALA A 778 19.53 -15.72 6.77
N LEU A 779 19.71 -16.46 5.67
CA LEU A 779 19.10 -17.79 5.48
C LEU A 779 19.61 -18.86 6.46
N LYS A 780 20.82 -18.73 7.00
CA LYS A 780 21.36 -19.69 8.00
C LYS A 780 20.53 -19.64 9.29
N ASN A 781 19.94 -18.52 9.62
CA ASN A 781 19.13 -18.34 10.84
C ASN A 781 17.67 -18.79 10.69
N GLN A 782 17.17 -18.99 9.46
CA GLN A 782 15.76 -19.30 9.23
C GLN A 782 15.30 -20.75 9.54
N PRO A 783 16.15 -21.83 9.47
CA PRO A 783 15.70 -23.17 9.81
C PRO A 783 15.08 -23.26 11.20
N LYS A 784 13.95 -23.95 11.35
CA LYS A 784 13.24 -24.13 12.65
C LYS A 784 12.97 -22.81 13.38
N SER A 785 12.53 -21.78 12.69
CA SER A 785 12.19 -20.49 13.29
C SER A 785 10.68 -20.29 13.39
N LEU A 786 10.30 -19.58 14.45
CA LEU A 786 8.94 -19.14 14.69
C LEU A 786 8.52 -18.08 13.67
N ILE A 787 7.26 -18.15 13.23
CA ILE A 787 6.59 -17.08 12.45
C ILE A 787 5.40 -16.54 13.24
N ILE A 788 4.54 -17.44 13.77
CA ILE A 788 3.42 -17.06 14.63
C ILE A 788 3.42 -17.95 15.85
N GLY A 789 3.41 -17.34 17.02
CA GLY A 789 3.36 -18.07 18.31
C GLY A 789 2.39 -17.47 19.31
N GLN A 790 2.00 -18.29 20.26
CA GLN A 790 1.17 -17.88 21.40
C GLN A 790 1.81 -18.37 22.69
N GLU A 791 2.04 -17.47 23.61
CA GLU A 791 2.45 -17.73 24.99
C GLU A 791 1.31 -17.40 25.94
N ASN A 792 1.00 -18.30 26.87
CA ASN A 792 0.00 -18.08 27.91
C ASN A 792 0.67 -17.54 29.17
N MET A 793 0.08 -16.51 29.78
CA MET A 793 0.54 -15.88 31.01
C MET A 793 -0.65 -15.67 31.95
N GLY A 794 -0.77 -16.52 32.98
CA GLY A 794 -1.95 -16.52 33.87
C GLY A 794 -3.23 -16.87 33.10
N SER A 795 -4.22 -15.94 33.12
CA SER A 795 -5.48 -16.09 32.38
C SER A 795 -5.46 -15.45 31.00
N GLY A 796 -4.41 -14.70 30.65
CA GLY A 796 -4.24 -14.00 29.37
C GLY A 796 -3.16 -14.63 28.50
N CYS A 797 -2.81 -13.96 27.42
CA CYS A 797 -1.80 -14.44 26.49
C CYS A 797 -1.08 -13.31 25.72
N LEU A 798 0.08 -13.68 25.17
CA LEU A 798 0.79 -12.92 24.16
C LEU A 798 0.75 -13.67 22.84
N ILE A 799 0.52 -12.96 21.76
CA ILE A 799 0.56 -13.48 20.40
C ILE A 799 1.69 -12.76 19.69
N TYR A 800 2.65 -13.52 19.21
CA TYR A 800 3.84 -13.06 18.50
C TYR A 800 3.64 -13.23 17.00
N MET A 801 3.71 -12.14 16.24
CA MET A 801 3.65 -12.11 14.78
C MET A 801 4.99 -11.60 14.24
N VAL A 802 5.89 -12.53 13.89
CA VAL A 802 7.25 -12.18 13.45
C VAL A 802 7.23 -11.35 12.19
N ASP A 803 6.39 -11.72 11.24
CA ASP A 803 6.16 -10.96 10.02
C ASP A 803 4.79 -10.27 10.10
N ASN A 804 4.65 -9.13 9.43
CA ASN A 804 3.43 -8.34 9.45
C ASN A 804 2.32 -8.96 8.58
N PRO A 805 1.23 -9.50 9.17
CA PRO A 805 0.16 -10.13 8.40
C PRO A 805 -0.76 -9.12 7.69
N LEU A 806 -0.65 -7.83 8.00
CA LEU A 806 -1.44 -6.74 7.41
C LEU A 806 -0.65 -5.89 6.40
N PHE A 807 0.56 -6.31 6.05
CA PHE A 807 1.53 -5.54 5.28
C PHE A 807 0.91 -4.80 4.11
N ARG A 808 1.04 -3.47 4.13
CA ARG A 808 0.52 -2.51 3.14
C ARG A 808 -0.96 -2.74 2.78
N GLY A 809 -1.73 -3.38 3.66
CA GLY A 809 -3.16 -3.66 3.46
C GLY A 809 -3.49 -4.66 2.34
N PHE A 810 -2.52 -5.13 1.54
CA PHE A 810 -2.77 -6.03 0.39
C PHE A 810 -2.48 -7.52 0.65
N TRP A 811 -1.78 -7.86 1.74
CA TRP A 811 -1.46 -9.25 2.08
C TRP A 811 -2.69 -10.00 2.62
N GLU A 812 -3.63 -10.33 1.72
CA GLU A 812 -4.94 -10.91 2.06
C GLU A 812 -4.82 -12.21 2.86
N ASN A 813 -3.80 -13.02 2.53
CA ASN A 813 -3.53 -14.29 3.19
C ASN A 813 -3.23 -14.15 4.71
N GLY A 814 -2.80 -12.98 5.18
CA GLY A 814 -2.47 -12.73 6.58
C GLY A 814 -3.65 -12.21 7.42
N LYS A 815 -4.66 -11.60 6.80
CA LYS A 815 -5.70 -10.87 7.51
C LYS A 815 -6.57 -11.73 8.43
N LEU A 816 -6.97 -12.92 7.98
CA LEU A 816 -7.76 -13.85 8.81
C LEU A 816 -6.97 -14.32 10.04
N LEU A 817 -5.65 -14.48 9.93
CA LEU A 817 -4.78 -14.80 11.05
C LEU A 817 -4.85 -13.73 12.14
N PHE A 818 -4.77 -12.45 11.74
CA PHE A 818 -4.89 -11.34 12.66
C PHE A 818 -6.28 -11.29 13.35
N VAL A 819 -7.34 -11.59 12.60
CA VAL A 819 -8.70 -11.71 13.15
C VAL A 819 -8.84 -12.87 14.11
N ASN A 820 -8.22 -14.02 13.81
CA ASN A 820 -8.17 -15.17 14.72
C ASN A 820 -7.51 -14.79 16.06
N ALA A 821 -6.41 -14.03 15.99
CA ALA A 821 -5.74 -13.51 17.19
C ALA A 821 -6.69 -12.59 17.99
N LEU A 822 -7.47 -11.78 17.32
CA LEU A 822 -8.40 -10.84 17.94
C LEU A 822 -9.57 -11.58 18.63
N PHE A 823 -10.28 -12.45 17.93
CA PHE A 823 -11.56 -13.02 18.37
C PHE A 823 -11.50 -14.45 18.92
N LEU A 824 -10.62 -15.30 18.41
CA LEU A 824 -10.66 -16.73 18.70
C LEU A 824 -9.59 -17.19 19.71
N ALA A 825 -8.38 -16.63 19.63
CA ALA A 825 -7.31 -17.01 20.53
C ALA A 825 -7.61 -16.65 21.99
N ASN A 826 -7.38 -17.57 22.89
CA ASN A 826 -7.62 -17.42 24.35
C ASN A 826 -9.02 -16.90 24.70
N ASN A 827 -10.03 -17.53 24.14
CA ASN A 827 -11.43 -17.16 24.33
C ASN A 827 -12.17 -18.16 25.21
#